data_29722e408e124d07e2598c6409556452
#
_entry.id   29722e408e124d07e2598c6409556452
#
_cell.length_a   1.000
_cell.length_b   1.000
_cell.length_c   1.000
_cell.angle_alpha   90.00
_cell.angle_beta   90.00
_cell.angle_gamma   90.00
#
_symmetry.space_group_name_H-M   'P 1'
#
loop_
_entity.id
_entity.type
_entity.pdbx_description
1 polymer ?
#
loop_
_entity_poly.entity_id
_entity_poly.type
_entity_poly.pdbx_seq_one_letter_code
_entity_poly.pdbx_strand_id
1 'polypeptide(L)'
;MRQLFIVLILLSSFFNYGQETTGSIVGKLTDKELNNEPLAFANVIIKGTTKGTTSDFDGLYEIANVEPGTYILVISFLGYETLEIPNVIVEAGKVTEVSTGLGSSSVGLDEVVLTTSATRDSEVALLLQQKKAVEIQEAISAEALTLKGIDDAAGAVAQISGISKQQGSSNVYVRGLGDRYQNTSMNGLSLPSNNVNKKNIDLDLFSSSIIENISVSKAYTATFYADFAAGNVNIDSKEYTGDGYFDISLGSGANSNASGTDFVRSEGPSNYGFYNRYDNDPFAIVLSHGVDPQTAWDPINLSASLEGGYSFNFGDDSRLSFFASTGFSNGYELWEGPARDFTNVLKTNFPNVREFAYKTTTTALGNVAYRINNRHKLKYSSLFINSSTDAVGFYGINGQGTNRDAIIDTDQGFYVMNVQFNQDMIFVNQLTGQHVFEEKFTLNWGTGFNKVFSDEPDRKRISLENFQLSLDDDPDTNPVFYTNIPFDNQRFFQSIEDDELNSFVNLAYKASEQLKLNFGYNGRRKERRFNSIRYGYEIQDRDNTPITDINDFNSIFDVSNINIPAGSGLYDLLVLNPINNDIGNRNRPGLPENTYKGNLNVHGVYASAELSLGEKWLFVPGFRVESFSQKVAYDVINIRPDDPGFRDVYENIYLPSLNVRYALNENSNLRFAFSKTASFPEFKEVAPFVYESVTQRIGGNPDLLGGLDGTGATYSDIYNFDLKYEWFLERGEIISLAAFAKTIKDPVNRVVAADATGTQRFFRTGDQADIIGLELEIRKNLYTDADDNAVVSIGLNAAYTNTDQDLRDIPAGALNTFGTSFDRESDELEGASPFIINSDLNFSPTFGTYKPKATLVFSYFSDRIFSLGAGSLGNIIESGVPTLDFIWKNSFGEHFEANLSAKNILDPDISFVREGTGIGDVIIREYTLGVNIGLTLKYKF
;
A
#
# COMPACT_ATOMS: atom_id res chain seq x y z
N MET A 1 -34.99 6.87 13.77
CA MET A 1 -35.87 5.91 13.05
C MET A 1 -37.08 6.54 12.37
N ARG A 2 -37.84 7.45 12.96
CA ARG A 2 -39.03 8.03 12.30
C ARG A 2 -38.72 9.02 11.16
N GLN A 3 -37.58 9.69 11.20
CA GLN A 3 -37.13 10.60 10.13
C GLN A 3 -36.45 9.85 8.96
N LEU A 4 -35.81 8.71 9.23
CA LEU A 4 -35.23 7.83 8.19
C LEU A 4 -36.31 7.19 7.30
N PHE A 5 -37.50 6.88 7.91
CA PHE A 5 -38.64 6.31 7.20
C PHE A 5 -39.33 7.33 6.26
N ILE A 6 -39.28 8.61 6.59
CA ILE A 6 -39.84 9.68 5.74
C ILE A 6 -38.94 9.92 4.51
N VAL A 7 -37.62 9.82 4.65
CA VAL A 7 -36.70 9.93 3.52
C VAL A 7 -36.84 8.72 2.58
N LEU A 8 -37.07 7.53 3.12
CA LEU A 8 -37.32 6.33 2.31
C LEU A 8 -38.65 6.39 1.53
N ILE A 9 -39.69 7.00 2.12
CA ILE A 9 -41.01 7.17 1.46
C ILE A 9 -40.96 8.28 0.40
N LEU A 10 -40.15 9.32 0.58
CA LEU A 10 -39.95 10.36 -0.45
C LEU A 10 -39.15 9.87 -1.66
N LEU A 11 -38.29 8.87 -1.47
CA LEU A 11 -37.53 8.20 -2.55
C LEU A 11 -38.43 7.24 -3.38
N SER A 12 -39.55 6.74 -2.82
CA SER A 12 -40.43 5.78 -3.51
C SER A 12 -41.46 6.41 -4.46
N SER A 13 -41.52 7.74 -4.55
CA SER A 13 -42.57 8.44 -5.36
C SER A 13 -42.14 8.85 -6.78
N PHE A 14 -40.93 8.43 -7.24
CA PHE A 14 -40.41 8.81 -8.57
C PHE A 14 -40.38 7.70 -9.63
N PHE A 15 -41.06 6.57 -9.40
CA PHE A 15 -41.05 5.47 -10.36
C PHE A 15 -42.23 5.52 -11.32
N ASN A 16 -42.03 6.13 -12.47
CA ASN A 16 -42.76 5.78 -13.70
C ASN A 16 -42.17 6.51 -14.92
N TYR A 17 -41.18 5.94 -15.57
CA TYR A 17 -40.90 6.13 -16.99
C TYR A 17 -40.23 4.86 -17.51
N GLY A 18 -40.83 4.20 -18.50
CA GLY A 18 -40.27 3.05 -19.19
C GLY A 18 -39.18 3.50 -20.17
N GLN A 19 -38.07 2.89 -20.11
CA GLN A 19 -36.93 3.00 -21.07
C GLN A 19 -36.56 1.64 -21.63
N GLU A 20 -36.00 1.64 -22.82
CA GLU A 20 -35.57 0.44 -23.59
C GLU A 20 -34.23 -0.10 -23.12
N THR A 21 -34.10 -1.41 -23.10
CA THR A 21 -33.00 -2.19 -22.49
C THR A 21 -31.84 -2.42 -23.43
N THR A 22 -30.54 -2.31 -22.96
CA THR A 22 -29.35 -2.52 -23.79
C THR A 22 -28.52 -3.68 -23.27
N GLY A 23 -27.83 -4.39 -24.16
CA GLY A 23 -26.78 -5.35 -23.83
C GLY A 23 -25.38 -4.82 -24.20
N SER A 24 -24.37 -5.66 -24.13
CA SER A 24 -23.05 -5.34 -24.66
C SER A 24 -22.49 -6.48 -25.50
N ILE A 25 -21.56 -6.11 -26.38
CA ILE A 25 -20.79 -7.06 -27.18
C ILE A 25 -19.34 -6.92 -26.75
N VAL A 26 -18.75 -8.00 -26.31
CA VAL A 26 -17.32 -8.07 -25.93
C VAL A 26 -16.63 -9.15 -26.72
N GLY A 27 -15.30 -9.10 -26.82
CA GLY A 27 -14.57 -10.17 -27.45
C GLY A 27 -13.08 -9.92 -27.50
N LYS A 28 -12.39 -10.91 -28.03
CA LYS A 28 -10.98 -10.83 -28.33
C LYS A 28 -10.77 -10.98 -29.83
N LEU A 29 -10.05 -10.02 -30.40
CA LEU A 29 -9.61 -10.06 -31.77
C LEU A 29 -8.18 -10.58 -31.86
N THR A 30 -7.97 -11.51 -32.76
CA THR A 30 -6.67 -12.11 -32.99
C THR A 30 -6.33 -12.08 -34.48
N ASP A 31 -5.07 -12.13 -34.77
CA ASP A 31 -4.55 -12.25 -36.12
C ASP A 31 -4.43 -13.73 -36.52
N LYS A 32 -5.21 -14.16 -37.49
CA LYS A 32 -5.17 -15.54 -38.01
C LYS A 32 -3.85 -15.92 -38.68
N GLU A 33 -3.15 -14.92 -39.21
CA GLU A 33 -1.86 -15.12 -39.88
C GLU A 33 -0.69 -14.99 -38.91
N LEU A 34 -0.92 -14.27 -37.79
CA LEU A 34 0.00 -14.13 -36.65
C LEU A 34 -0.35 -15.10 -35.52
N ASN A 35 -0.77 -16.30 -35.85
CA ASN A 35 -1.01 -17.38 -34.88
C ASN A 35 -2.00 -17.02 -33.77
N ASN A 36 -3.04 -16.27 -34.08
CA ASN A 36 -4.02 -15.75 -33.10
C ASN A 36 -3.39 -14.85 -32.02
N GLU A 37 -2.29 -14.17 -32.30
CA GLU A 37 -1.81 -13.09 -31.45
C GLU A 37 -2.89 -12.00 -31.34
N PRO A 38 -2.92 -11.26 -30.22
CA PRO A 38 -3.90 -10.18 -30.05
C PRO A 38 -3.83 -9.17 -31.18
N LEU A 39 -4.94 -8.90 -31.83
CA LEU A 39 -5.03 -7.84 -32.83
C LEU A 39 -5.46 -6.56 -32.15
N ALA A 40 -4.47 -5.73 -31.82
CA ALA A 40 -4.70 -4.47 -31.13
C ALA A 40 -5.26 -3.42 -32.10
N PHE A 41 -6.20 -2.60 -31.62
CA PHE A 41 -6.76 -1.43 -32.26
C PHE A 41 -7.52 -1.72 -33.57
N ALA A 42 -8.00 -2.93 -33.74
CA ALA A 42 -8.93 -3.24 -34.81
C ALA A 42 -10.30 -2.60 -34.55
N ASN A 43 -10.88 -1.98 -35.54
CA ASN A 43 -12.19 -1.36 -35.45
C ASN A 43 -13.29 -2.42 -35.42
N VAL A 44 -14.22 -2.30 -34.46
CA VAL A 44 -15.39 -3.15 -34.33
C VAL A 44 -16.62 -2.26 -34.37
N ILE A 45 -17.45 -2.36 -35.40
CA ILE A 45 -18.62 -1.47 -35.63
C ILE A 45 -19.88 -2.31 -35.84
N ILE A 46 -20.99 -1.89 -35.30
CA ILE A 46 -22.28 -2.47 -35.61
C ILE A 46 -22.76 -1.89 -36.94
N LYS A 47 -22.90 -2.76 -37.94
CA LYS A 47 -23.23 -2.37 -39.32
C LYS A 47 -24.53 -1.53 -39.38
N GLY A 48 -24.41 -0.36 -39.99
CA GLY A 48 -25.55 0.55 -40.14
C GLY A 48 -25.83 1.46 -38.97
N THR A 49 -24.96 1.46 -37.96
CA THR A 49 -25.04 2.35 -36.79
C THR A 49 -23.74 3.15 -36.65
N THR A 50 -23.76 4.13 -35.71
CA THR A 50 -22.56 4.85 -35.30
C THR A 50 -21.91 4.21 -34.04
N LYS A 51 -22.45 3.07 -33.55
CA LYS A 51 -21.91 2.37 -32.39
C LYS A 51 -20.78 1.44 -32.80
N GLY A 52 -19.63 1.63 -32.15
CA GLY A 52 -18.43 0.81 -32.36
C GLY A 52 -17.36 1.10 -31.35
N THR A 53 -16.29 0.37 -31.43
CA THR A 53 -15.11 0.45 -30.52
C THR A 53 -13.86 -0.02 -31.26
N THR A 54 -12.71 0.15 -30.63
CA THR A 54 -11.46 -0.47 -31.09
C THR A 54 -10.99 -1.49 -30.07
N SER A 55 -10.34 -2.55 -30.51
CA SER A 55 -9.68 -3.49 -29.59
C SER A 55 -8.49 -2.83 -28.88
N ASP A 56 -8.28 -3.21 -27.62
CA ASP A 56 -7.11 -2.80 -26.86
C ASP A 56 -5.82 -3.53 -27.30
N PHE A 57 -4.72 -3.31 -26.55
CA PHE A 57 -3.42 -3.90 -26.89
C PHE A 57 -3.39 -5.43 -26.80
N ASP A 58 -4.25 -6.02 -25.97
CA ASP A 58 -4.43 -7.48 -25.84
C ASP A 58 -5.51 -8.01 -26.79
N GLY A 59 -6.00 -7.17 -27.72
CA GLY A 59 -7.02 -7.52 -28.69
C GLY A 59 -8.44 -7.55 -28.11
N LEU A 60 -8.64 -7.10 -26.87
CA LEU A 60 -9.93 -7.10 -26.21
C LEU A 60 -10.74 -5.88 -26.64
N TYR A 61 -12.07 -6.06 -26.81
CA TYR A 61 -12.97 -4.96 -27.12
C TYR A 61 -14.33 -5.10 -26.41
N GLU A 62 -14.97 -3.97 -26.18
CA GLU A 62 -16.35 -3.89 -25.68
C GLU A 62 -17.12 -2.81 -26.45
N ILE A 63 -18.32 -3.16 -26.93
CA ILE A 63 -19.35 -2.20 -27.38
C ILE A 63 -20.46 -2.22 -26.35
N ALA A 64 -20.51 -1.21 -25.50
CA ALA A 64 -21.52 -1.07 -24.46
C ALA A 64 -22.82 -0.44 -24.99
N ASN A 65 -23.90 -0.63 -24.25
CA ASN A 65 -25.22 0.01 -24.51
C ASN A 65 -25.78 -0.29 -25.90
N VAL A 66 -25.70 -1.55 -26.35
CA VAL A 66 -26.29 -2.01 -27.61
C VAL A 66 -27.73 -2.45 -27.36
N GLU A 67 -28.70 -1.93 -28.09
CA GLU A 67 -30.11 -2.34 -28.02
C GLU A 67 -30.24 -3.83 -28.29
N PRO A 68 -31.20 -4.55 -27.66
CA PRO A 68 -31.46 -5.93 -27.96
C PRO A 68 -31.87 -6.09 -29.43
N GLY A 69 -31.25 -7.06 -30.09
CA GLY A 69 -31.49 -7.25 -31.52
C GLY A 69 -30.48 -8.20 -32.12
N THR A 70 -30.65 -8.49 -33.38
CA THR A 70 -29.68 -9.27 -34.16
C THR A 70 -28.90 -8.33 -35.06
N TYR A 71 -27.61 -8.30 -34.89
CA TYR A 71 -26.71 -7.38 -35.56
C TYR A 71 -25.71 -8.08 -36.46
N ILE A 72 -25.09 -7.32 -37.32
CA ILE A 72 -23.92 -7.71 -38.06
C ILE A 72 -22.76 -6.87 -37.49
N LEU A 73 -21.76 -7.49 -36.95
CA LEU A 73 -20.52 -6.83 -36.54
C LEU A 73 -19.60 -6.75 -37.76
N VAL A 74 -19.09 -5.56 -38.03
CA VAL A 74 -18.04 -5.33 -39.00
C VAL A 74 -16.74 -5.08 -38.25
N ILE A 75 -15.79 -5.96 -38.47
CA ILE A 75 -14.47 -5.87 -37.86
C ILE A 75 -13.50 -5.55 -38.99
N SER A 76 -12.79 -4.46 -38.85
CA SER A 76 -11.84 -4.01 -39.86
C SER A 76 -10.53 -3.59 -39.20
N PHE A 77 -9.45 -3.90 -39.91
CA PHE A 77 -8.13 -3.50 -39.51
C PHE A 77 -7.26 -3.31 -40.75
N LEU A 78 -6.38 -2.32 -40.75
CA LEU A 78 -5.60 -1.99 -41.93
C LEU A 78 -4.71 -3.16 -42.37
N GLY A 79 -4.81 -3.55 -43.63
CA GLY A 79 -4.08 -4.71 -44.16
C GLY A 79 -4.79 -6.04 -43.96
N TYR A 80 -5.98 -6.05 -43.32
CA TYR A 80 -6.77 -7.26 -43.08
C TYR A 80 -8.06 -7.22 -43.92
N GLU A 81 -8.58 -8.42 -44.19
CA GLU A 81 -9.89 -8.54 -44.80
C GLU A 81 -10.96 -8.10 -43.81
N THR A 82 -11.83 -7.15 -44.23
CA THR A 82 -12.95 -6.73 -43.38
C THR A 82 -13.85 -7.93 -43.13
N LEU A 83 -14.03 -8.33 -41.87
CA LEU A 83 -14.83 -9.46 -41.48
C LEU A 83 -16.21 -8.98 -41.06
N GLU A 84 -17.25 -9.46 -41.72
CA GLU A 84 -18.63 -9.29 -41.27
C GLU A 84 -19.07 -10.56 -40.52
N ILE A 85 -19.49 -10.40 -39.27
CA ILE A 85 -20.04 -11.47 -38.44
C ILE A 85 -21.56 -11.25 -38.37
N PRO A 86 -22.34 -12.03 -39.12
CA PRO A 86 -23.79 -11.91 -39.06
C PRO A 86 -24.37 -12.66 -37.86
N ASN A 87 -25.64 -12.34 -37.53
CA ASN A 87 -26.42 -13.00 -36.49
C ASN A 87 -25.82 -12.88 -35.06
N VAL A 88 -25.18 -11.75 -34.75
CA VAL A 88 -24.80 -11.41 -33.40
C VAL A 88 -26.06 -11.01 -32.64
N ILE A 89 -26.54 -11.91 -31.80
CA ILE A 89 -27.75 -11.68 -31.00
C ILE A 89 -27.33 -10.99 -29.70
N VAL A 90 -27.80 -9.75 -29.55
CA VAL A 90 -27.68 -8.98 -28.32
C VAL A 90 -28.99 -9.12 -27.57
N GLU A 91 -28.91 -9.72 -26.41
CA GLU A 91 -30.04 -9.83 -25.49
C GLU A 91 -29.88 -8.80 -24.37
N ALA A 92 -31.03 -8.32 -23.92
CA ALA A 92 -31.07 -7.35 -22.82
C ALA A 92 -30.36 -7.88 -21.57
N GLY A 93 -29.38 -7.11 -21.02
CA GLY A 93 -28.57 -7.42 -19.85
C GLY A 93 -27.52 -8.48 -19.99
N LYS A 94 -27.36 -9.03 -21.18
CA LYS A 94 -26.34 -10.04 -21.44
C LYS A 94 -25.14 -9.47 -22.17
N VAL A 95 -24.00 -10.09 -21.87
CA VAL A 95 -22.78 -9.89 -22.64
C VAL A 95 -22.77 -10.93 -23.76
N THR A 96 -22.80 -10.47 -25.01
CA THR A 96 -22.57 -11.32 -26.16
C THR A 96 -21.07 -11.37 -26.43
N GLU A 97 -20.42 -12.51 -26.23
CA GLU A 97 -19.02 -12.67 -26.58
C GLU A 97 -18.85 -13.01 -28.06
N VAL A 98 -18.06 -12.19 -28.78
CA VAL A 98 -17.74 -12.40 -30.18
C VAL A 98 -16.23 -12.29 -30.34
N SER A 99 -15.53 -13.40 -30.10
CA SER A 99 -14.08 -13.48 -30.29
C SER A 99 -13.76 -14.10 -31.65
N THR A 100 -12.88 -13.46 -32.43
CA THR A 100 -12.55 -13.93 -33.78
C THR A 100 -11.15 -13.53 -34.18
N GLY A 101 -10.62 -14.20 -35.23
CA GLY A 101 -9.36 -13.81 -35.89
C GLY A 101 -9.61 -13.19 -37.25
N LEU A 102 -8.86 -12.15 -37.62
CA LEU A 102 -8.82 -11.56 -38.94
C LEU A 102 -7.70 -12.18 -39.78
N GLY A 103 -7.92 -12.27 -41.10
CA GLY A 103 -6.89 -12.69 -42.06
C GLY A 103 -6.47 -11.50 -42.95
N SER A 104 -5.29 -11.55 -43.60
CA SER A 104 -4.78 -10.46 -44.40
C SER A 104 -5.60 -10.21 -45.68
N SER A 105 -5.74 -8.92 -46.06
CA SER A 105 -6.43 -8.52 -47.26
C SER A 105 -5.48 -8.06 -48.36
N SER A 106 -5.83 -8.38 -49.59
CA SER A 106 -5.07 -7.94 -50.79
C SER A 106 -5.62 -6.65 -51.43
N VAL A 107 -6.61 -5.97 -50.84
CA VAL A 107 -7.26 -4.77 -51.41
C VAL A 107 -7.53 -3.70 -50.37
N GLY A 108 -7.08 -2.47 -50.58
CA GLY A 108 -7.32 -1.31 -49.71
C GLY A 108 -8.74 -0.76 -49.83
N LEU A 109 -9.31 -0.33 -48.68
CA LEU A 109 -10.58 0.37 -48.56
C LEU A 109 -10.50 1.56 -47.61
N ASP A 110 -11.32 2.60 -47.92
CA ASP A 110 -11.41 3.85 -47.18
C ASP A 110 -12.02 3.63 -45.76
N GLU A 111 -11.39 4.22 -44.77
CA GLU A 111 -11.67 4.05 -43.34
C GLU A 111 -12.57 5.16 -42.78
N VAL A 112 -13.62 4.79 -42.05
CA VAL A 112 -14.36 5.69 -41.16
C VAL A 112 -13.91 5.39 -39.71
N VAL A 113 -13.17 6.31 -39.14
CA VAL A 113 -12.66 6.18 -37.76
C VAL A 113 -13.74 6.65 -36.79
N LEU A 114 -14.24 5.74 -35.96
CA LEU A 114 -15.00 6.06 -34.76
C LEU A 114 -14.17 5.62 -33.57
N THR A 115 -13.71 6.57 -32.75
CA THR A 115 -12.89 6.36 -31.59
C THR A 115 -13.75 6.24 -30.34
N THR A 116 -13.98 5.04 -29.88
CA THR A 116 -14.26 4.74 -28.47
C THR A 116 -13.38 3.56 -28.05
N SER A 117 -12.44 3.79 -27.18
CA SER A 117 -11.56 2.76 -26.65
C SER A 117 -12.23 2.06 -25.46
N ALA A 118 -12.39 0.74 -25.51
CA ALA A 118 -12.58 -0.05 -24.29
C ALA A 118 -11.23 -0.14 -23.61
N THR A 119 -11.04 0.63 -22.57
CA THR A 119 -9.84 0.68 -21.76
C THR A 119 -9.92 -0.33 -20.64
N ARG A 120 -8.77 -0.81 -20.13
CA ARG A 120 -8.65 -1.69 -18.95
C ARG A 120 -9.16 -1.04 -17.66
N ASP A 121 -9.72 0.14 -17.71
CA ASP A 121 -10.41 0.82 -16.65
C ASP A 121 -11.84 0.27 -16.40
N SER A 122 -12.35 -0.58 -17.30
CA SER A 122 -13.65 -1.24 -17.17
C SER A 122 -13.56 -2.53 -16.35
N GLU A 123 -14.47 -2.69 -15.39
CA GLU A 123 -14.58 -3.89 -14.57
C GLU A 123 -14.88 -5.14 -15.39
N VAL A 124 -15.67 -5.04 -16.45
CA VAL A 124 -16.00 -6.16 -17.34
C VAL A 124 -14.75 -6.66 -18.10
N ALA A 125 -13.92 -5.74 -18.58
CA ALA A 125 -12.68 -6.10 -19.26
C ALA A 125 -11.71 -6.82 -18.33
N LEU A 126 -11.59 -6.39 -17.07
CA LEU A 126 -10.76 -7.06 -16.07
C LEU A 126 -11.27 -8.45 -15.71
N LEU A 127 -12.58 -8.64 -15.56
CA LEU A 127 -13.16 -9.98 -15.34
C LEU A 127 -12.91 -10.94 -16.50
N LEU A 128 -12.96 -10.43 -17.74
CA LEU A 128 -12.60 -11.23 -18.92
C LEU A 128 -11.11 -11.61 -18.90
N GLN A 129 -10.25 -10.69 -18.52
CA GLN A 129 -8.83 -10.97 -18.33
C GLN A 129 -8.60 -12.01 -17.22
N GLN A 130 -9.27 -11.88 -16.07
CA GLN A 130 -9.25 -12.87 -14.99
C GLN A 130 -9.72 -14.26 -15.47
N LYS A 131 -10.81 -14.33 -16.22
CA LYS A 131 -11.34 -15.59 -16.80
C LYS A 131 -10.28 -16.31 -17.66
N LYS A 132 -9.47 -15.55 -18.41
CA LYS A 132 -8.45 -16.06 -19.33
C LYS A 132 -7.06 -16.20 -18.69
N ALA A 133 -6.81 -15.58 -17.54
CA ALA A 133 -5.51 -15.62 -16.85
C ALA A 133 -5.02 -17.04 -16.59
N VAL A 134 -3.71 -17.19 -16.56
CA VAL A 134 -3.04 -18.46 -16.23
C VAL A 134 -3.05 -18.69 -14.72
N GLU A 135 -2.65 -17.68 -13.95
CA GLU A 135 -2.59 -17.69 -12.50
C GLU A 135 -3.92 -17.26 -11.85
N ILE A 136 -4.03 -17.53 -10.55
CA ILE A 136 -5.10 -17.00 -9.71
C ILE A 136 -4.78 -15.53 -9.40
N GLN A 137 -5.48 -14.63 -10.09
CA GLN A 137 -5.39 -13.18 -9.86
C GLN A 137 -6.78 -12.59 -9.70
N GLU A 138 -6.85 -11.47 -9.01
CA GLU A 138 -8.02 -10.62 -8.91
C GLU A 138 -7.61 -9.18 -9.20
N ALA A 139 -8.49 -8.39 -9.77
CA ALA A 139 -8.19 -7.01 -10.13
C ALA A 139 -9.37 -6.09 -9.79
N ILE A 140 -9.06 -4.82 -9.59
CA ILE A 140 -10.04 -3.74 -9.40
C ILE A 140 -9.73 -2.62 -10.39
N SER A 141 -10.75 -2.14 -11.09
CA SER A 141 -10.62 -1.12 -12.13
C SER A 141 -10.71 0.30 -11.57
N ALA A 142 -10.21 1.29 -12.33
CA ALA A 142 -10.40 2.71 -12.04
C ALA A 142 -11.90 3.08 -11.95
N GLU A 143 -12.76 2.43 -12.74
CA GLU A 143 -14.21 2.59 -12.66
C GLU A 143 -14.73 2.17 -11.28
N ALA A 144 -14.36 0.99 -10.80
CA ALA A 144 -14.76 0.47 -9.49
C ALA A 144 -14.20 1.32 -8.34
N LEU A 145 -12.95 1.82 -8.46
CA LEU A 145 -12.37 2.75 -7.49
C LEU A 145 -13.21 4.03 -7.36
N THR A 146 -13.58 4.59 -8.49
CA THR A 146 -14.42 5.80 -8.54
C THR A 146 -15.81 5.56 -7.97
N LEU A 147 -16.41 4.39 -8.25
CA LEU A 147 -17.75 4.02 -7.78
C LEU A 147 -17.76 3.87 -6.26
N LYS A 148 -16.75 3.24 -5.68
CA LYS A 148 -16.62 2.99 -4.23
C LYS A 148 -16.01 4.18 -3.47
N GLY A 149 -15.67 5.28 -4.15
CA GLY A 149 -15.03 6.46 -3.54
C GLY A 149 -13.67 6.15 -2.92
N ILE A 150 -12.92 5.26 -3.55
CA ILE A 150 -11.60 4.87 -3.09
C ILE A 150 -10.58 5.86 -3.63
N ASP A 151 -9.83 6.49 -2.74
CA ASP A 151 -8.91 7.58 -3.06
C ASP A 151 -7.48 7.10 -3.35
N ASP A 152 -7.10 5.91 -2.88
CA ASP A 152 -5.74 5.38 -2.94
C ASP A 152 -5.68 3.87 -3.24
N ALA A 153 -4.47 3.39 -3.55
CA ALA A 153 -4.25 1.98 -3.86
C ALA A 153 -4.40 1.06 -2.63
N ALA A 154 -4.16 1.52 -1.40
CA ALA A 154 -4.33 0.70 -0.20
C ALA A 154 -5.81 0.38 0.04
N GLY A 155 -6.68 1.39 -0.10
CA GLY A 155 -8.12 1.22 -0.06
C GLY A 155 -8.62 0.31 -1.18
N ALA A 156 -8.04 0.43 -2.38
CA ALA A 156 -8.37 -0.40 -3.53
C ALA A 156 -8.06 -1.89 -3.28
N VAL A 157 -6.85 -2.19 -2.85
CA VAL A 157 -6.40 -3.57 -2.58
C VAL A 157 -7.22 -4.20 -1.46
N ALA A 158 -7.65 -3.44 -0.46
CA ALA A 158 -8.51 -3.90 0.63
C ALA A 158 -9.91 -4.35 0.17
N GLN A 159 -10.36 -3.97 -1.04
CA GLN A 159 -11.62 -4.45 -1.63
C GLN A 159 -11.49 -5.83 -2.31
N ILE A 160 -10.29 -6.36 -2.42
CA ILE A 160 -10.02 -7.68 -3.01
C ILE A 160 -10.20 -8.76 -1.94
N SER A 161 -10.71 -9.94 -2.32
CA SER A 161 -10.98 -11.02 -1.36
C SER A 161 -9.72 -11.43 -0.57
N GLY A 162 -9.87 -11.76 0.72
CA GLY A 162 -8.74 -12.18 1.58
C GLY A 162 -7.70 -11.09 1.87
N ILE A 163 -8.03 -9.82 1.64
CA ILE A 163 -7.14 -8.70 1.94
C ILE A 163 -7.78 -7.76 2.96
N SER A 164 -7.01 -7.35 3.96
CA SER A 164 -7.41 -6.35 4.95
C SER A 164 -6.41 -5.20 5.03
N LYS A 165 -6.91 -4.00 5.31
CA LYS A 165 -6.11 -2.81 5.63
C LYS A 165 -6.18 -2.54 7.12
N GLN A 166 -5.06 -2.22 7.75
CA GLN A 166 -5.02 -1.74 9.12
C GLN A 166 -5.56 -0.30 9.16
N GLN A 167 -6.54 -0.06 10.01
CA GLN A 167 -7.10 1.29 10.16
C GLN A 167 -6.09 2.23 10.82
N GLY A 168 -6.02 3.48 10.35
CA GLY A 168 -5.03 4.45 10.81
C GLY A 168 -3.58 4.16 10.35
N SER A 169 -3.37 3.20 9.45
CA SER A 169 -2.06 2.82 8.93
C SER A 169 -2.13 2.52 7.42
N SER A 170 -0.98 2.53 6.76
CA SER A 170 -0.80 2.06 5.37
C SER A 170 -0.54 0.55 5.25
N ASN A 171 -0.60 -0.21 6.36
CA ASN A 171 -0.38 -1.65 6.35
C ASN A 171 -1.52 -2.41 5.69
N VAL A 172 -1.16 -3.31 4.78
CA VAL A 172 -2.08 -4.21 4.10
C VAL A 172 -1.65 -5.65 4.37
N TYR A 173 -2.61 -6.53 4.62
CA TYR A 173 -2.38 -7.95 4.86
C TYR A 173 -3.10 -8.76 3.77
N VAL A 174 -2.37 -9.63 3.09
CA VAL A 174 -2.91 -10.53 2.08
C VAL A 174 -2.94 -11.94 2.65
N ARG A 175 -4.14 -12.51 2.81
CA ARG A 175 -4.33 -13.86 3.40
C ARG A 175 -3.69 -14.00 4.79
N GLY A 176 -3.80 -12.95 5.60
CA GLY A 176 -3.21 -12.89 6.93
C GLY A 176 -1.70 -12.57 6.97
N LEU A 177 -1.03 -12.53 5.84
CA LEU A 177 0.41 -12.25 5.75
C LEU A 177 0.67 -10.77 5.50
N GLY A 178 1.52 -10.17 6.34
CA GLY A 178 1.88 -8.77 6.28
C GLY A 178 2.95 -8.44 5.24
N ASP A 179 3.45 -7.21 5.32
CA ASP A 179 4.36 -6.57 4.37
C ASP A 179 5.57 -7.41 3.97
N ARG A 180 6.21 -8.14 4.91
CA ARG A 180 7.36 -9.04 4.67
C ARG A 180 7.11 -10.02 3.54
N TYR A 181 5.89 -10.53 3.41
CA TYR A 181 5.51 -11.63 2.52
C TYR A 181 4.88 -11.16 1.20
N GLN A 182 4.78 -9.85 0.99
CA GLN A 182 4.19 -9.23 -0.19
C GLN A 182 5.27 -8.67 -1.11
N ASN A 183 4.89 -8.43 -2.37
CA ASN A 183 5.68 -7.66 -3.31
C ASN A 183 4.79 -6.61 -3.98
N THR A 184 5.32 -5.40 -4.18
CA THR A 184 4.61 -4.30 -4.84
C THR A 184 5.35 -3.88 -6.09
N SER A 185 4.61 -3.76 -7.19
CA SER A 185 5.14 -3.32 -8.49
C SER A 185 4.24 -2.25 -9.12
N MET A 186 4.81 -1.47 -10.00
CA MET A 186 4.10 -0.58 -10.90
C MET A 186 4.50 -0.92 -12.34
N ASN A 187 3.51 -1.13 -13.22
CA ASN A 187 3.74 -1.57 -14.60
C ASN A 187 4.66 -2.82 -14.71
N GLY A 188 4.56 -3.74 -13.75
CA GLY A 188 5.37 -4.96 -13.69
C GLY A 188 6.80 -4.81 -13.16
N LEU A 189 7.21 -3.61 -12.73
CA LEU A 189 8.53 -3.32 -12.16
C LEU A 189 8.41 -3.02 -10.67
N SER A 190 9.24 -3.66 -9.84
CA SER A 190 9.22 -3.48 -8.37
C SER A 190 9.48 -2.05 -7.95
N LEU A 191 8.90 -1.65 -6.82
CA LEU A 191 9.08 -0.33 -6.22
C LEU A 191 9.84 -0.44 -4.89
N PRO A 192 10.77 0.48 -4.59
CA PRO A 192 11.44 0.54 -3.28
C PRO A 192 10.50 1.09 -2.22
N SER A 193 10.74 0.71 -0.96
CA SER A 193 9.97 1.24 0.18
C SER A 193 10.37 2.68 0.52
N ASN A 194 9.39 3.50 0.86
CA ASN A 194 9.56 4.82 1.47
C ASN A 194 9.73 4.76 2.99
N ASN A 195 9.42 3.64 3.62
CA ASN A 195 9.36 3.50 5.07
C ASN A 195 10.54 2.68 5.59
N VAL A 196 11.18 3.15 6.69
CA VAL A 196 12.30 2.46 7.33
C VAL A 196 11.93 1.06 7.84
N ASN A 197 10.69 0.89 8.27
CA ASN A 197 10.19 -0.34 8.90
C ASN A 197 9.48 -1.30 7.95
N LYS A 198 9.38 -0.96 6.64
CA LYS A 198 8.63 -1.75 5.65
C LYS A 198 9.51 -2.19 4.49
N LYS A 199 9.14 -3.32 3.89
CA LYS A 199 9.70 -3.85 2.66
C LYS A 199 9.15 -3.13 1.43
N ASN A 200 7.83 -2.99 1.39
CA ASN A 200 7.11 -2.43 0.26
C ASN A 200 6.80 -0.95 0.48
N ILE A 201 6.56 -0.26 -0.62
CA ILE A 201 6.09 1.11 -0.62
C ILE A 201 4.68 1.18 -0.01
N ASP A 202 4.39 2.25 0.68
CA ASP A 202 3.05 2.51 1.22
C ASP A 202 2.06 2.75 0.08
N LEU A 203 1.04 1.88 0.00
CA LEU A 203 0.07 1.88 -1.10
C LEU A 203 -0.87 3.10 -1.07
N ASP A 204 -1.06 3.74 0.08
CA ASP A 204 -1.85 4.97 0.23
C ASP A 204 -1.24 6.19 -0.47
N LEU A 205 0.03 6.11 -0.86
CA LEU A 205 0.71 7.14 -1.65
C LEU A 205 0.24 7.20 -3.11
N PHE A 206 -0.37 6.14 -3.63
CA PHE A 206 -0.83 6.07 -5.01
C PHE A 206 -2.30 6.50 -5.11
N SER A 207 -2.52 7.75 -5.47
CA SER A 207 -3.87 8.28 -5.71
C SER A 207 -4.59 7.51 -6.82
N SER A 208 -5.89 7.29 -6.65
CA SER A 208 -6.75 6.68 -7.69
C SER A 208 -6.74 7.42 -9.02
N SER A 209 -6.38 8.72 -9.04
CA SER A 209 -6.28 9.54 -10.24
C SER A 209 -5.20 9.06 -11.24
N ILE A 210 -4.15 8.37 -10.76
CA ILE A 210 -3.05 7.88 -11.60
C ILE A 210 -3.17 6.39 -11.95
N ILE A 211 -4.17 5.70 -11.38
CA ILE A 211 -4.35 4.24 -11.47
C ILE A 211 -5.32 3.90 -12.59
N GLU A 212 -4.92 3.04 -13.51
CA GLU A 212 -5.80 2.42 -14.50
C GLU A 212 -6.52 1.21 -13.89
N ASN A 213 -5.74 0.32 -13.28
CA ASN A 213 -6.23 -0.81 -12.51
C ASN A 213 -5.17 -1.25 -11.48
N ILE A 214 -5.60 -2.05 -10.50
CA ILE A 214 -4.71 -2.76 -9.60
C ILE A 214 -5.02 -4.24 -9.71
N SER A 215 -4.00 -5.04 -9.94
CA SER A 215 -4.11 -6.50 -9.93
C SER A 215 -3.34 -7.10 -8.76
N VAL A 216 -3.92 -8.11 -8.14
CA VAL A 216 -3.29 -8.90 -7.09
C VAL A 216 -3.20 -10.36 -7.53
N SER A 217 -1.98 -10.79 -7.82
CA SER A 217 -1.69 -12.18 -8.09
C SER A 217 -1.50 -12.92 -6.77
N LYS A 218 -2.37 -13.90 -6.50
CA LYS A 218 -2.36 -14.70 -5.26
C LYS A 218 -1.67 -16.06 -5.43
N ALA A 219 -1.45 -16.48 -6.68
CA ALA A 219 -0.68 -17.66 -7.03
C ALA A 219 0.60 -17.27 -7.75
N TYR A 220 1.69 -17.93 -7.41
CA TYR A 220 3.01 -17.66 -7.95
C TYR A 220 3.19 -18.21 -9.36
N THR A 221 3.86 -17.44 -10.20
CA THR A 221 4.41 -17.89 -11.48
C THR A 221 5.91 -17.65 -11.53
N ALA A 222 6.64 -18.37 -12.38
CA ALA A 222 8.09 -18.25 -12.48
C ALA A 222 8.58 -16.85 -12.91
N THR A 223 7.69 -15.97 -13.38
CA THR A 223 7.98 -14.59 -13.76
C THR A 223 8.21 -13.68 -12.55
N PHE A 224 7.65 -13.99 -11.38
CA PHE A 224 7.80 -13.22 -10.15
C PHE A 224 9.11 -13.53 -9.44
N TYR A 225 9.59 -12.60 -8.61
CA TYR A 225 10.71 -12.82 -7.69
C TYR A 225 10.37 -13.88 -6.64
N ALA A 226 11.40 -14.45 -6.00
CA ALA A 226 11.24 -15.45 -4.94
C ALA A 226 10.44 -14.93 -3.74
N ASP A 227 10.58 -13.66 -3.40
CA ASP A 227 9.97 -13.01 -2.26
C ASP A 227 8.46 -12.69 -2.44
N PHE A 228 7.75 -13.69 -2.91
CA PHE A 228 6.32 -13.71 -3.21
C PHE A 228 5.62 -14.79 -2.37
N ALA A 229 5.27 -14.51 -1.14
CA ALA A 229 4.59 -15.51 -0.30
C ALA A 229 3.09 -15.28 -0.18
N ALA A 230 2.69 -14.05 0.02
CA ALA A 230 1.29 -13.65 0.16
C ALA A 230 0.65 -13.31 -1.18
N GLY A 231 1.33 -12.49 -1.98
CA GLY A 231 0.88 -12.04 -3.28
C GLY A 231 1.73 -10.94 -3.86
N ASN A 232 1.49 -10.63 -5.13
CA ASN A 232 2.06 -9.47 -5.81
C ASN A 232 0.96 -8.46 -6.12
N VAL A 233 1.10 -7.25 -5.61
CA VAL A 233 0.25 -6.11 -5.93
C VAL A 233 0.89 -5.35 -7.08
N ASN A 234 0.26 -5.32 -8.25
CA ASN A 234 0.72 -4.54 -9.39
C ASN A 234 -0.23 -3.39 -9.66
N ILE A 235 0.30 -2.17 -9.73
CA ILE A 235 -0.41 -0.95 -10.06
C ILE A 235 -0.14 -0.64 -11.52
N ASP A 236 -1.14 -0.70 -12.38
CA ASP A 236 -1.03 -0.23 -13.76
C ASP A 236 -1.36 1.26 -13.81
N SER A 237 -0.43 2.05 -14.35
CA SER A 237 -0.60 3.49 -14.49
C SER A 237 -1.47 3.83 -15.69
N LYS A 238 -2.37 4.81 -15.56
CA LYS A 238 -3.26 5.29 -16.61
C LYS A 238 -2.51 5.56 -17.91
N GLU A 239 -3.12 5.15 -19.02
CA GLU A 239 -2.69 5.40 -20.38
C GLU A 239 -3.87 5.97 -21.17
N TYR A 240 -3.63 6.94 -22.00
CA TYR A 240 -4.66 7.54 -22.82
C TYR A 240 -4.42 7.30 -24.31
N THR A 241 -5.48 6.99 -25.04
CA THR A 241 -5.40 6.65 -26.46
C THR A 241 -6.42 7.37 -27.32
N GLY A 242 -7.20 8.30 -26.75
CA GLY A 242 -8.26 9.06 -27.43
C GLY A 242 -7.79 10.36 -28.11
N ASP A 243 -8.76 11.15 -28.58
CA ASP A 243 -8.54 12.40 -29.31
C ASP A 243 -8.22 13.60 -28.41
N GLY A 244 -8.29 13.42 -27.11
CA GLY A 244 -7.93 14.42 -26.12
C GLY A 244 -9.02 14.66 -25.08
N TYR A 245 -8.60 14.92 -23.86
CA TYR A 245 -9.46 15.39 -22.77
C TYR A 245 -8.63 16.18 -21.76
N PHE A 246 -9.29 16.98 -20.96
CA PHE A 246 -8.71 17.70 -19.85
C PHE A 246 -9.73 17.84 -18.72
N ASP A 247 -9.38 17.39 -17.52
CA ASP A 247 -10.24 17.39 -16.36
C ASP A 247 -9.63 18.22 -15.23
N ILE A 248 -10.46 18.99 -14.54
CA ILE A 248 -10.11 19.73 -13.33
C ILE A 248 -10.99 19.24 -12.20
N SER A 249 -10.38 18.89 -11.05
CA SER A 249 -11.10 18.52 -9.84
C SER A 249 -10.69 19.40 -8.67
N LEU A 250 -11.64 19.85 -7.88
CA LEU A 250 -11.45 20.61 -6.65
C LEU A 250 -12.29 19.97 -5.54
N GLY A 251 -11.66 19.71 -4.40
CA GLY A 251 -12.32 19.12 -3.24
C GLY A 251 -12.09 19.91 -1.96
N SER A 252 -13.04 19.78 -1.05
CA SER A 252 -12.94 20.27 0.31
C SER A 252 -13.62 19.29 1.26
N GLY A 253 -13.14 19.23 2.50
CA GLY A 253 -13.70 18.32 3.50
C GLY A 253 -13.28 18.70 4.91
N ALA A 254 -13.75 17.90 5.87
CA ALA A 254 -13.43 18.06 7.26
C ALA A 254 -13.45 16.71 8.00
N ASN A 255 -12.62 16.58 9.02
CA ASN A 255 -12.63 15.47 9.97
C ASN A 255 -13.34 15.90 11.25
N SER A 256 -14.26 15.08 11.77
CA SER A 256 -15.08 15.42 12.95
C SER A 256 -14.24 15.68 14.21
N ASN A 257 -13.14 14.97 14.40
CA ASN A 257 -12.30 15.10 15.60
C ASN A 257 -11.41 16.35 15.52
N ALA A 258 -10.90 16.69 14.31
CA ALA A 258 -10.05 17.86 14.11
C ALA A 258 -10.84 19.18 14.04
N SER A 259 -12.07 19.13 13.54
CA SER A 259 -12.89 20.34 13.29
C SER A 259 -13.26 21.07 14.58
N GLY A 260 -13.04 22.38 14.60
CA GLY A 260 -13.38 23.23 15.75
C GLY A 260 -12.41 23.10 16.92
N THR A 261 -11.24 22.48 16.72
CA THR A 261 -10.15 22.42 17.71
C THR A 261 -9.10 23.52 17.46
N ASP A 262 -8.39 23.91 18.50
CA ASP A 262 -7.18 24.72 18.38
C ASP A 262 -6.04 23.84 17.84
N PHE A 263 -6.06 23.60 16.53
CA PHE A 263 -5.13 22.71 15.87
C PHE A 263 -3.70 23.27 15.89
N VAL A 264 -2.72 22.42 16.17
CA VAL A 264 -1.31 22.82 16.23
C VAL A 264 -0.46 22.04 15.24
N ARG A 265 0.64 22.63 14.81
CA ARG A 265 1.62 22.08 13.86
C ARG A 265 3.05 22.43 14.30
N SER A 266 4.02 21.73 13.74
CA SER A 266 5.43 22.03 13.98
C SER A 266 5.89 23.30 13.26
N GLU A 267 6.95 23.91 13.77
CA GLU A 267 7.70 24.92 13.05
C GLU A 267 8.65 24.26 12.02
N GLY A 268 8.75 24.86 10.82
CA GLY A 268 9.64 24.42 9.74
C GLY A 268 8.94 23.91 8.49
N PRO A 269 7.93 23.02 8.56
CA PRO A 269 7.22 22.53 7.39
C PRO A 269 6.34 23.59 6.72
N SER A 270 6.33 23.56 5.39
CA SER A 270 5.37 24.37 4.62
C SER A 270 3.97 23.74 4.60
N ASN A 271 2.94 24.51 4.19
CA ASN A 271 1.59 24.01 3.99
C ASN A 271 1.48 22.97 2.83
N TYR A 272 2.51 22.84 2.02
CA TYR A 272 2.58 21.89 0.91
C TYR A 272 3.39 20.63 1.24
N GLY A 273 3.80 20.46 2.51
CA GLY A 273 4.51 19.29 2.98
C GLY A 273 6.00 19.24 2.59
N PHE A 274 6.61 20.39 2.38
CA PHE A 274 8.06 20.50 2.21
C PHE A 274 8.68 21.14 3.45
N TYR A 275 9.79 20.57 3.92
CA TYR A 275 10.54 21.11 5.03
C TYR A 275 11.53 22.16 4.55
N ASN A 276 11.62 23.29 5.25
CA ASN A 276 12.63 24.29 4.98
C ASN A 276 13.96 23.87 5.60
N ARG A 277 14.91 23.44 4.77
CA ARG A 277 16.21 22.93 5.20
C ARG A 277 17.29 23.99 5.00
N TYR A 278 18.16 24.12 5.99
CA TYR A 278 19.36 24.92 5.89
C TYR A 278 20.51 24.03 5.42
N ASP A 279 20.70 23.91 4.11
CA ASP A 279 21.77 23.11 3.47
C ASP A 279 21.95 21.68 4.04
N ASN A 280 20.86 21.08 4.53
CA ASN A 280 20.85 19.77 5.23
C ASN A 280 21.74 19.69 6.47
N ASP A 281 22.11 20.82 7.08
CA ASP A 281 22.82 20.87 8.35
C ASP A 281 21.85 20.79 9.53
N PRO A 282 21.78 19.65 10.26
CA PRO A 282 20.89 19.51 11.42
C PRO A 282 21.16 20.54 12.50
N PHE A 283 22.42 20.95 12.68
CA PHE A 283 22.80 21.94 13.69
C PHE A 283 22.23 23.33 13.35
N ALA A 284 22.22 23.71 12.09
CA ALA A 284 21.60 24.96 11.64
C ALA A 284 20.08 24.95 11.88
N ILE A 285 19.41 23.81 11.73
CA ILE A 285 17.98 23.66 12.04
C ILE A 285 17.74 23.85 13.55
N VAL A 286 18.55 23.21 14.42
CA VAL A 286 18.47 23.39 15.89
C VAL A 286 18.58 24.85 16.30
N LEU A 287 19.45 25.59 15.64
CA LEU A 287 19.66 27.02 15.93
C LEU A 287 18.57 27.93 15.34
N SER A 288 17.80 27.50 14.36
CA SER A 288 16.89 28.35 13.59
C SER A 288 15.40 28.07 13.82
N HIS A 289 15.05 26.89 14.30
CA HIS A 289 13.67 26.48 14.57
C HIS A 289 13.47 26.19 16.06
N GLY A 290 12.39 26.75 16.60
CA GLY A 290 11.98 26.50 18.00
C GLY A 290 11.48 25.05 18.24
N VAL A 291 11.21 24.74 19.50
CA VAL A 291 10.68 23.45 19.93
C VAL A 291 9.16 23.46 20.06
N ASP A 292 8.56 24.63 20.33
CA ASP A 292 7.13 24.78 20.52
C ASP A 292 6.34 24.59 19.22
N PRO A 293 5.20 23.91 19.27
CA PRO A 293 4.29 23.87 18.14
C PRO A 293 3.59 25.21 17.94
N GLN A 294 3.17 25.48 16.71
CA GLN A 294 2.48 26.71 16.33
C GLN A 294 1.00 26.43 16.06
N THR A 295 0.11 27.37 16.44
CA THR A 295 -1.30 27.28 16.12
C THR A 295 -1.50 27.30 14.60
N ALA A 296 -2.22 26.30 14.09
CA ALA A 296 -2.61 26.22 12.69
C ALA A 296 -3.92 27.00 12.43
N TRP A 297 -4.24 27.19 11.17
CA TRP A 297 -5.53 27.70 10.75
C TRP A 297 -6.62 26.64 10.95
N ASP A 298 -7.91 27.03 10.80
CA ASP A 298 -9.03 26.11 10.87
C ASP A 298 -8.76 24.84 10.03
N PRO A 299 -8.97 23.65 10.61
CA PRO A 299 -8.63 22.38 9.97
C PRO A 299 -9.63 22.01 8.86
N ILE A 300 -9.37 22.50 7.66
CA ILE A 300 -10.14 22.20 6.44
C ILE A 300 -9.28 21.40 5.48
N ASN A 301 -9.79 20.25 5.09
CA ASN A 301 -9.16 19.41 4.07
C ASN A 301 -9.42 20.00 2.69
N LEU A 302 -8.38 20.09 1.87
CA LEU A 302 -8.43 20.59 0.50
C LEU A 302 -7.80 19.59 -0.46
N SER A 303 -8.35 19.48 -1.65
CA SER A 303 -7.71 18.75 -2.74
C SER A 303 -7.91 19.46 -4.08
N ALA A 304 -6.91 19.35 -4.95
CA ALA A 304 -6.97 19.86 -6.31
C ALA A 304 -6.23 18.89 -7.23
N SER A 305 -6.80 18.60 -8.40
CA SER A 305 -6.11 17.79 -9.41
C SER A 305 -6.42 18.26 -10.82
N LEU A 306 -5.42 18.05 -11.68
CA LEU A 306 -5.49 18.27 -13.11
C LEU A 306 -5.11 16.96 -13.80
N GLU A 307 -5.89 16.55 -14.78
CA GLU A 307 -5.67 15.31 -15.53
C GLU A 307 -5.95 15.56 -17.01
N GLY A 308 -5.13 15.00 -17.90
CA GLY A 308 -5.39 15.13 -19.31
C GLY A 308 -4.56 14.18 -20.16
N GLY A 309 -5.04 13.93 -21.37
CA GLY A 309 -4.37 13.07 -22.32
C GLY A 309 -4.66 13.47 -23.74
N TYR A 310 -3.77 13.14 -24.66
CA TYR A 310 -3.91 13.39 -26.09
C TYR A 310 -3.11 12.36 -26.90
N SER A 311 -3.60 12.00 -28.08
CA SER A 311 -2.90 11.10 -29.00
C SER A 311 -2.72 11.71 -30.37
N PHE A 312 -1.54 11.52 -30.95
CA PHE A 312 -1.21 11.89 -32.31
C PHE A 312 -1.10 10.63 -33.16
N ASN A 313 -1.89 10.52 -34.20
CA ASN A 313 -1.81 9.44 -35.18
C ASN A 313 -0.89 9.85 -36.34
N PHE A 314 0.08 8.99 -36.68
CA PHE A 314 1.01 9.18 -37.80
C PHE A 314 0.75 8.08 -38.82
N GLY A 315 -0.10 8.39 -39.84
CA GLY A 315 -0.63 7.36 -40.72
C GLY A 315 -1.57 6.41 -39.99
N ASP A 316 -1.72 5.21 -40.50
CA ASP A 316 -2.74 4.28 -40.06
C ASP A 316 -2.25 3.35 -38.91
N ASP A 317 -0.93 3.19 -38.77
CA ASP A 317 -0.32 2.19 -37.87
C ASP A 317 0.39 2.77 -36.66
N SER A 318 0.80 4.04 -36.70
CA SER A 318 1.66 4.64 -35.69
C SER A 318 0.93 5.67 -34.87
N ARG A 319 1.04 5.57 -33.53
CA ARG A 319 0.39 6.49 -32.59
C ARG A 319 1.33 6.86 -31.45
N LEU A 320 1.41 8.14 -31.15
CA LEU A 320 2.09 8.69 -29.97
C LEU A 320 1.04 9.25 -29.03
N SER A 321 0.96 8.69 -27.84
CA SER A 321 -0.02 9.04 -26.80
C SER A 321 0.66 9.66 -25.60
N PHE A 322 0.04 10.67 -25.05
CA PHE A 322 0.48 11.35 -23.83
C PHE A 322 -0.63 11.31 -22.79
N PHE A 323 -0.25 11.07 -21.58
CA PHE A 323 -1.11 11.22 -20.39
C PHE A 323 -0.34 11.98 -19.33
N ALA A 324 -0.98 12.94 -18.66
CA ALA A 324 -0.42 13.63 -17.52
C ALA A 324 -1.49 13.84 -16.44
N SER A 325 -1.11 13.61 -15.20
CA SER A 325 -1.94 13.89 -14.03
C SER A 325 -1.09 14.55 -12.95
N THR A 326 -1.63 15.57 -12.30
CA THR A 326 -1.02 16.14 -11.10
C THR A 326 -2.10 16.45 -10.07
N GLY A 327 -1.79 16.22 -8.81
CA GLY A 327 -2.71 16.45 -7.72
C GLY A 327 -2.00 16.87 -6.44
N PHE A 328 -2.74 17.59 -5.62
CA PHE A 328 -2.38 17.94 -4.26
C PHE A 328 -3.57 17.68 -3.35
N SER A 329 -3.33 17.12 -2.18
CA SER A 329 -4.31 17.01 -1.11
C SER A 329 -3.66 17.23 0.24
N ASN A 330 -4.46 17.77 1.18
CA ASN A 330 -4.11 17.79 2.59
C ASN A 330 -5.21 17.18 3.45
N GLY A 331 -4.86 16.78 4.67
CA GLY A 331 -5.78 16.25 5.67
C GLY A 331 -5.37 16.64 7.08
N TYR A 332 -6.38 16.90 7.93
CA TYR A 332 -6.20 17.18 9.35
C TYR A 332 -6.85 16.04 10.14
N GLU A 333 -6.10 15.46 11.08
CA GLU A 333 -6.54 14.39 11.96
C GLU A 333 -6.22 14.74 13.42
N LEU A 334 -7.07 14.36 14.33
CA LEU A 334 -6.83 14.42 15.78
C LEU A 334 -7.19 13.08 16.39
N TRP A 335 -6.25 12.53 17.14
CA TRP A 335 -6.44 11.29 17.91
C TRP A 335 -6.38 11.61 19.40
N GLU A 336 -7.33 11.07 20.15
CA GLU A 336 -7.37 11.22 21.59
C GLU A 336 -7.57 9.86 22.24
N GLY A 337 -6.86 9.60 23.35
CA GLY A 337 -7.01 8.37 24.10
C GLY A 337 -5.77 7.98 24.91
N PRO A 338 -5.77 6.81 25.56
CA PRO A 338 -4.64 6.33 26.34
C PRO A 338 -3.51 5.78 25.47
N ALA A 339 -2.26 5.95 25.95
CA ALA A 339 -1.09 5.28 25.42
C ALA A 339 -0.17 4.82 26.56
N ARG A 340 0.37 3.58 26.48
CA ARG A 340 1.18 2.94 27.53
C ARG A 340 2.35 2.18 26.94
N ASP A 341 3.50 2.24 27.62
CA ASP A 341 4.59 1.31 27.43
C ASP A 341 4.54 0.25 28.55
N PHE A 342 4.11 -0.93 28.20
CA PHE A 342 4.02 -2.07 29.07
C PHE A 342 4.84 -3.25 28.53
N THR A 343 5.86 -3.63 29.29
CA THR A 343 6.62 -4.87 29.07
C THR A 343 6.31 -5.86 30.19
N ASN A 344 7.20 -6.10 31.11
CA ASN A 344 6.92 -6.87 32.34
C ASN A 344 6.28 -6.01 33.43
N VAL A 345 6.44 -4.71 33.30
CA VAL A 345 5.89 -3.70 34.20
C VAL A 345 5.41 -2.52 33.35
N LEU A 346 4.51 -1.76 33.91
CA LEU A 346 4.08 -0.49 33.34
C LEU A 346 5.23 0.51 33.47
N LYS A 347 5.90 0.83 32.35
CA LYS A 347 6.98 1.81 32.32
C LYS A 347 6.45 3.22 32.27
N THR A 348 5.60 3.51 31.26
CA THR A 348 4.92 4.78 31.11
C THR A 348 3.42 4.56 30.94
N ASN A 349 2.63 5.42 31.52
CA ASN A 349 1.19 5.43 31.36
C ASN A 349 0.72 6.86 31.12
N PHE A 350 0.10 7.07 29.97
CA PHE A 350 -0.54 8.31 29.59
C PHE A 350 -2.03 8.05 29.38
N PRO A 351 -2.88 8.29 30.39
CA PRO A 351 -4.33 8.06 30.29
C PRO A 351 -5.00 8.96 29.25
N ASN A 352 -4.37 10.09 28.94
CA ASN A 352 -4.86 11.06 27.99
C ASN A 352 -3.69 11.53 27.10
N VAL A 353 -3.80 11.20 25.81
CA VAL A 353 -2.89 11.66 24.77
C VAL A 353 -3.72 12.43 23.75
N ARG A 354 -3.21 13.53 23.26
CA ARG A 354 -3.74 14.26 22.10
C ARG A 354 -2.67 14.32 21.04
N GLU A 355 -2.95 13.79 19.85
CA GLU A 355 -2.01 13.79 18.74
C GLU A 355 -2.67 14.42 17.50
N PHE A 356 -2.16 15.58 17.11
CA PHE A 356 -2.56 16.34 15.93
C PHE A 356 -1.68 15.91 14.77
N ALA A 357 -2.28 15.57 13.63
CA ALA A 357 -1.55 15.21 12.43
C ALA A 357 -2.06 15.99 11.21
N TYR A 358 -1.16 16.75 10.59
CA TYR A 358 -1.40 17.40 9.30
C TYR A 358 -0.66 16.62 8.21
N LYS A 359 -1.40 16.05 7.29
CA LYS A 359 -0.88 15.23 6.20
C LYS A 359 -0.98 15.97 4.87
N THR A 360 -0.01 15.80 3.99
CA THR A 360 -0.10 16.29 2.61
C THR A 360 0.40 15.23 1.63
N THR A 361 -0.18 15.23 0.44
CA THR A 361 0.30 14.41 -0.67
C THR A 361 0.26 15.21 -1.96
N THR A 362 1.40 15.28 -2.64
CA THR A 362 1.52 15.84 -4.00
C THR A 362 1.92 14.71 -4.93
N THR A 363 1.18 14.53 -6.01
CA THR A 363 1.45 13.49 -7.02
C THR A 363 1.56 14.13 -8.40
N ALA A 364 2.53 13.68 -9.21
CA ALA A 364 2.62 14.03 -10.62
C ALA A 364 3.01 12.78 -11.43
N LEU A 365 2.20 12.41 -12.40
CA LEU A 365 2.44 11.30 -13.33
C LEU A 365 2.48 11.82 -14.76
N GLY A 366 3.47 11.38 -15.54
CA GLY A 366 3.55 11.56 -16.97
C GLY A 366 3.80 10.23 -17.68
N ASN A 367 2.94 9.86 -18.62
CA ASN A 367 3.09 8.68 -19.46
C ASN A 367 3.19 9.07 -20.92
N VAL A 368 4.14 8.48 -21.63
CA VAL A 368 4.31 8.61 -23.07
C VAL A 368 4.34 7.21 -23.66
N ALA A 369 3.37 6.88 -24.49
CA ALA A 369 3.29 5.60 -25.16
C ALA A 369 3.43 5.80 -26.68
N TYR A 370 4.39 5.12 -27.29
CA TYR A 370 4.61 5.15 -28.72
C TYR A 370 4.35 3.77 -29.33
N ARG A 371 3.23 3.64 -30.00
CA ARG A 371 2.93 2.52 -30.87
C ARG A 371 3.59 2.82 -32.23
N ILE A 372 4.69 2.13 -32.53
CA ILE A 372 5.42 2.26 -33.79
C ILE A 372 4.57 1.65 -34.90
N ASN A 373 3.99 0.50 -34.63
CA ASN A 373 3.02 -0.22 -35.45
C ASN A 373 2.32 -1.27 -34.55
N ASN A 374 1.48 -2.11 -35.12
CA ASN A 374 0.72 -3.14 -34.40
C ASN A 374 1.58 -4.21 -33.71
N ARG A 375 2.88 -4.28 -34.00
CA ARG A 375 3.81 -5.28 -33.48
C ARG A 375 4.81 -4.71 -32.45
N HIS A 376 4.93 -3.38 -32.40
CA HIS A 376 5.97 -2.74 -31.60
C HIS A 376 5.41 -1.56 -30.82
N LYS A 377 5.49 -1.64 -29.50
CA LYS A 377 5.10 -0.57 -28.56
C LYS A 377 6.24 -0.27 -27.62
N LEU A 378 6.41 1.01 -27.27
CA LEU A 378 7.27 1.53 -26.21
C LEU A 378 6.41 2.38 -25.28
N LYS A 379 6.64 2.30 -23.97
CA LYS A 379 6.00 3.16 -22.97
C LYS A 379 7.05 3.68 -22.01
N TYR A 380 7.07 4.99 -21.78
CA TYR A 380 7.83 5.64 -20.74
C TYR A 380 6.87 6.19 -19.71
N SER A 381 7.12 5.91 -18.43
CA SER A 381 6.34 6.38 -17.28
C SER A 381 7.26 7.09 -16.30
N SER A 382 6.88 8.29 -15.86
CA SER A 382 7.58 9.04 -14.82
C SER A 382 6.58 9.46 -13.76
N LEU A 383 6.83 9.06 -12.50
CA LEU A 383 5.99 9.36 -11.35
C LEU A 383 6.83 10.09 -10.29
N PHE A 384 6.28 11.17 -9.78
CA PHE A 384 6.76 11.87 -8.59
C PHE A 384 5.67 11.87 -7.53
N ILE A 385 6.04 11.53 -6.29
CA ILE A 385 5.19 11.65 -5.11
C ILE A 385 5.98 12.40 -4.04
N ASN A 386 5.37 13.40 -3.40
CA ASN A 386 5.82 13.98 -2.14
C ASN A 386 4.69 13.81 -1.13
N SER A 387 4.94 13.03 -0.09
CA SER A 387 4.02 12.82 1.03
C SER A 387 4.65 13.31 2.31
N SER A 388 3.86 13.93 3.17
CA SER A 388 4.36 14.37 4.48
C SER A 388 3.33 14.20 5.57
N THR A 389 3.82 14.02 6.81
CA THR A 389 3.03 14.04 8.04
C THR A 389 3.73 14.93 9.06
N ASP A 390 3.03 15.95 9.51
CA ASP A 390 3.44 16.86 10.57
C ASP A 390 2.58 16.54 11.81
N ALA A 391 3.19 15.88 12.80
CA ALA A 391 2.52 15.36 13.98
C ALA A 391 2.98 16.05 15.25
N VAL A 392 2.03 16.46 16.08
CA VAL A 392 2.27 17.05 17.40
C VAL A 392 1.50 16.25 18.43
N GLY A 393 2.21 15.58 19.32
CA GLY A 393 1.64 14.73 20.37
C GLY A 393 1.89 15.30 21.76
N PHE A 394 0.83 15.38 22.57
CA PHE A 394 0.86 15.76 23.98
C PHE A 394 0.45 14.55 24.80
N TYR A 395 1.38 14.00 25.57
CA TYR A 395 1.23 12.79 26.38
C TYR A 395 1.17 13.18 27.84
N GLY A 396 0.11 12.81 28.55
CA GLY A 396 -0.08 13.14 29.95
C GLY A 396 -0.46 14.60 30.23
N ILE A 397 -1.03 15.29 29.23
CA ILE A 397 -1.42 16.70 29.28
C ILE A 397 -2.44 17.01 30.39
N ASN A 398 -3.17 16.02 30.89
CA ASN A 398 -4.12 16.20 32.00
C ASN A 398 -3.48 16.07 33.40
N GLY A 399 -2.14 15.99 33.50
CA GLY A 399 -1.43 15.83 34.76
C GLY A 399 -1.48 14.42 35.36
N GLN A 400 -1.98 13.41 34.66
CA GLN A 400 -2.13 12.03 35.14
C GLN A 400 -1.15 11.04 34.48
N GLY A 401 -0.20 11.53 33.69
CA GLY A 401 0.86 10.70 33.14
C GLY A 401 1.77 10.17 34.24
N THR A 402 2.31 8.96 34.10
CA THR A 402 3.29 8.37 35.02
C THR A 402 4.45 7.76 34.27
N ASN A 403 5.64 7.79 34.88
CA ASN A 403 6.84 7.13 34.37
C ASN A 403 7.54 6.45 35.55
N ARG A 404 7.72 5.12 35.48
CA ARG A 404 8.39 4.32 36.51
C ARG A 404 9.79 4.81 36.88
N ASP A 405 10.49 5.32 35.87
CA ASP A 405 11.90 5.73 35.96
C ASP A 405 12.04 7.23 36.34
N ALA A 406 10.92 7.91 36.60
CA ALA A 406 10.91 9.29 37.10
C ALA A 406 11.61 9.40 38.45
N ILE A 407 12.34 10.50 38.68
CA ILE A 407 13.18 10.72 39.85
C ILE A 407 12.32 11.30 40.98
N ILE A 408 11.31 12.08 40.64
CA ILE A 408 10.37 12.71 41.58
C ILE A 408 9.15 11.80 41.74
N ASP A 409 8.57 11.81 42.95
CA ASP A 409 7.40 11.00 43.27
C ASP A 409 6.26 11.24 42.26
N THR A 410 5.80 10.16 41.67
CA THR A 410 4.91 10.17 40.50
C THR A 410 3.45 10.53 40.78
N ASP A 411 3.11 10.88 42.02
CA ASP A 411 1.77 11.41 42.36
C ASP A 411 1.43 12.72 41.64
N GLN A 412 2.42 13.32 40.98
CA GLN A 412 2.35 14.65 40.39
C GLN A 412 2.43 14.72 38.88
N GLY A 413 2.37 13.62 38.21
CA GLY A 413 2.26 13.59 36.75
C GLY A 413 3.59 13.61 35.98
N PHE A 414 3.59 12.91 34.87
CA PHE A 414 4.66 12.88 33.87
C PHE A 414 4.09 13.34 32.51
N TYR A 415 4.82 14.23 31.84
CA TYR A 415 4.37 14.82 30.57
C TYR A 415 5.45 14.68 29.50
N VAL A 416 5.02 14.39 28.26
CA VAL A 416 5.89 14.41 27.08
C VAL A 416 5.21 15.18 25.96
N MET A 417 5.90 16.18 25.42
CA MET A 417 5.59 16.78 24.15
C MET A 417 6.49 16.15 23.07
N ASN A 418 5.89 15.63 22.00
CA ASN A 418 6.63 15.09 20.86
C ASN A 418 6.15 15.77 19.57
N VAL A 419 7.05 16.48 18.90
CA VAL A 419 6.78 17.18 17.66
C VAL A 419 7.62 16.54 16.56
N GLN A 420 6.97 16.03 15.51
CA GLN A 420 7.61 15.22 14.49
C GLN A 420 7.11 15.59 13.10
N PHE A 421 8.02 15.72 12.15
CA PHE A 421 7.69 15.86 10.75
C PHE A 421 8.37 14.75 9.96
N ASN A 422 7.61 14.08 9.09
CA ASN A 422 8.11 13.08 8.17
C ASN A 422 7.81 13.52 6.74
N GLN A 423 8.75 13.31 5.83
CA GLN A 423 8.61 13.64 4.41
C GLN A 423 9.19 12.52 3.56
N ASP A 424 8.36 11.99 2.66
CA ASP A 424 8.74 10.98 1.68
C ASP A 424 8.68 11.58 0.27
N MET A 425 9.79 11.56 -0.46
CA MET A 425 9.85 11.92 -1.87
C MET A 425 10.23 10.71 -2.70
N ILE A 426 9.42 10.39 -3.69
CA ILE A 426 9.54 9.17 -4.49
C ILE A 426 9.58 9.56 -5.97
N PHE A 427 10.61 9.09 -6.66
CA PHE A 427 10.80 9.26 -8.09
C PHE A 427 10.86 7.89 -8.74
N VAL A 428 9.91 7.60 -9.63
CA VAL A 428 9.85 6.35 -10.40
C VAL A 428 9.97 6.69 -11.88
N ASN A 429 10.93 6.11 -12.57
CA ASN A 429 11.12 6.26 -14.01
C ASN A 429 11.21 4.88 -14.64
N GLN A 430 10.33 4.57 -15.57
CA GLN A 430 10.20 3.25 -16.16
C GLN A 430 10.14 3.36 -17.69
N LEU A 431 10.83 2.46 -18.37
CA LEU A 431 10.75 2.28 -19.81
C LEU A 431 10.42 0.81 -20.10
N THR A 432 9.33 0.57 -20.79
CA THR A 432 8.89 -0.78 -21.16
C THR A 432 8.71 -0.89 -22.67
N GLY A 433 8.90 -2.08 -23.21
CA GLY A 433 8.73 -2.36 -24.60
C GLY A 433 8.11 -3.73 -24.85
N GLN A 434 7.27 -3.80 -25.87
CA GLN A 434 6.67 -5.05 -26.35
C GLN A 434 6.90 -5.13 -27.86
N HIS A 435 7.38 -6.28 -28.31
CA HIS A 435 7.72 -6.51 -29.70
C HIS A 435 7.29 -7.91 -30.12
N VAL A 436 6.56 -7.99 -31.22
CA VAL A 436 6.16 -9.26 -31.85
C VAL A 436 6.97 -9.46 -33.12
N PHE A 437 7.70 -10.58 -33.22
CA PHE A 437 8.50 -10.95 -34.37
C PHE A 437 7.97 -12.25 -34.98
N GLU A 438 7.80 -12.25 -36.31
CA GLU A 438 7.44 -13.45 -37.10
C GLU A 438 6.32 -14.30 -36.51
N GLU A 439 5.29 -13.66 -35.85
CA GLU A 439 4.10 -14.36 -35.33
C GLU A 439 4.38 -15.42 -34.23
N LYS A 440 5.65 -15.77 -34.06
CA LYS A 440 6.07 -16.83 -33.14
C LYS A 440 6.78 -16.32 -31.89
N PHE A 441 7.35 -15.15 -31.93
CA PHE A 441 8.13 -14.60 -30.84
C PHE A 441 7.53 -13.30 -30.33
N THR A 442 7.24 -13.25 -29.04
CA THR A 442 6.88 -12.02 -28.35
C THR A 442 7.96 -11.69 -27.33
N LEU A 443 8.57 -10.53 -27.47
CA LEU A 443 9.56 -10.01 -26.54
C LEU A 443 8.95 -8.89 -25.72
N ASN A 444 8.85 -9.09 -24.39
CA ASN A 444 8.49 -8.08 -23.43
C ASN A 444 9.71 -7.74 -22.59
N TRP A 445 10.00 -6.46 -22.43
CA TRP A 445 11.11 -6.02 -21.59
C TRP A 445 10.75 -4.73 -20.87
N GLY A 446 11.39 -4.51 -19.73
CA GLY A 446 11.25 -3.29 -18.97
C GLY A 446 12.49 -3.00 -18.15
N THR A 447 12.73 -1.72 -17.90
CA THR A 447 13.75 -1.25 -16.96
C THR A 447 13.19 -0.07 -16.20
N GLY A 448 13.48 -0.03 -14.88
CA GLY A 448 13.05 1.02 -13.98
C GLY A 448 14.21 1.52 -13.15
N PHE A 449 14.32 2.83 -13.00
CA PHE A 449 15.18 3.49 -12.05
C PHE A 449 14.33 4.27 -11.06
N ASN A 450 14.41 3.90 -9.79
CA ASN A 450 13.63 4.46 -8.72
C ASN A 450 14.57 5.11 -7.68
N LYS A 451 14.16 6.27 -7.17
CA LYS A 451 14.86 6.95 -6.08
C LYS A 451 13.86 7.38 -5.02
N VAL A 452 14.19 7.09 -3.75
CA VAL A 452 13.37 7.48 -2.60
C VAL A 452 14.23 8.24 -1.61
N PHE A 453 13.67 9.33 -1.11
CA PHE A 453 14.15 10.06 0.06
C PHE A 453 13.06 10.01 1.12
N SER A 454 13.39 9.51 2.30
CA SER A 454 12.48 9.52 3.44
C SER A 454 13.20 10.16 4.63
N ASP A 455 12.68 11.28 5.07
CA ASP A 455 13.34 12.11 6.04
C ASP A 455 12.45 12.41 7.25
N GLU A 456 13.04 12.33 8.42
CA GLU A 456 12.54 12.90 9.67
C GLU A 456 13.49 14.02 10.08
N PRO A 457 13.30 15.24 9.56
CA PRO A 457 14.32 16.29 9.60
C PRO A 457 14.48 16.99 10.95
N ASP A 458 13.56 16.82 11.89
CA ASP A 458 13.63 17.49 13.20
C ASP A 458 12.52 16.98 14.13
N ARG A 459 12.67 15.80 14.70
CA ARG A 459 11.78 15.38 15.78
C ARG A 459 12.24 15.99 17.10
N LYS A 460 11.32 16.67 17.77
CA LYS A 460 11.54 17.39 19.04
C LYS A 460 10.81 16.67 20.15
N ARG A 461 11.50 16.42 21.26
CA ARG A 461 10.89 15.80 22.44
C ARG A 461 11.28 16.59 23.68
N ILE A 462 10.29 16.98 24.47
CA ILE A 462 10.42 17.60 25.77
C ILE A 462 9.68 16.72 26.79
N SER A 463 10.35 16.39 27.89
CA SER A 463 9.81 15.53 28.95
C SER A 463 9.89 16.25 30.30
N LEU A 464 8.77 16.25 31.02
CA LEU A 464 8.65 16.91 32.32
C LEU A 464 8.19 15.95 33.38
N GLU A 465 8.73 16.11 34.59
CA GLU A 465 8.22 15.54 35.84
C GLU A 465 7.42 16.59 36.61
N ASN A 466 6.66 16.19 37.60
CA ASN A 466 5.87 17.08 38.42
C ASN A 466 4.86 17.95 37.61
N PHE A 467 4.35 17.37 36.54
CA PHE A 467 3.49 18.12 35.62
C PHE A 467 2.06 18.21 36.15
N GLN A 468 1.51 19.42 36.14
CA GLN A 468 0.11 19.69 36.47
C GLN A 468 -0.52 20.62 35.43
N LEU A 469 -1.86 20.57 35.29
CA LEU A 469 -2.62 21.34 34.31
C LEU A 469 -2.52 22.84 34.49
N SER A 470 -2.45 23.30 35.75
CA SER A 470 -2.31 24.70 36.08
C SER A 470 -1.11 24.87 37.00
N LEU A 471 -0.23 25.78 36.63
CA LEU A 471 0.85 26.20 37.52
C LEU A 471 0.28 27.00 38.68
N ASP A 472 0.76 26.73 39.88
CA ASP A 472 0.44 27.50 41.05
C ASP A 472 1.64 28.37 41.52
N ASP A 473 1.44 29.10 42.62
CA ASP A 473 2.50 29.99 43.13
C ASP A 473 3.56 29.26 43.97
N ASP A 474 3.42 27.92 44.14
CA ASP A 474 4.36 27.13 44.93
C ASP A 474 5.45 26.55 44.00
N PRO A 475 6.69 27.04 44.06
CA PRO A 475 7.75 26.57 43.22
C PRO A 475 8.13 25.10 43.43
N ASP A 476 7.79 24.51 44.60
CA ASP A 476 8.10 23.10 44.87
C ASP A 476 7.14 22.13 44.14
N THR A 477 6.03 22.65 43.63
CA THR A 477 5.03 21.90 42.83
C THR A 477 5.12 22.15 41.32
N ASN A 478 5.98 23.08 40.88
CA ASN A 478 6.15 23.39 39.46
C ASN A 478 6.80 22.24 38.70
N PRO A 479 6.45 22.04 37.42
CA PRO A 479 7.11 21.06 36.56
C PRO A 479 8.60 21.34 36.43
N VAL A 480 9.38 20.26 36.38
CA VAL A 480 10.81 20.30 36.09
C VAL A 480 11.14 19.36 34.92
N PHE A 481 12.24 19.60 34.24
CA PHE A 481 12.67 18.74 33.16
C PHE A 481 13.03 17.34 33.66
N TYR A 482 12.50 16.31 33.01
CA TYR A 482 12.97 14.96 33.20
C TYR A 482 14.35 14.79 32.55
N THR A 483 15.34 14.38 33.32
CA THR A 483 16.76 14.33 32.92
C THR A 483 17.43 13.08 33.49
N ASN A 484 16.82 11.90 33.31
CA ASN A 484 17.45 10.64 33.68
C ASN A 484 18.67 10.35 32.80
N ILE A 485 18.58 10.70 31.51
CA ILE A 485 19.70 10.71 30.56
C ILE A 485 19.68 12.03 29.75
N PRO A 486 20.86 12.47 29.22
CA PRO A 486 20.93 13.75 28.48
C PRO A 486 20.02 13.86 27.27
N PHE A 487 19.47 12.73 26.78
CA PHE A 487 18.63 12.68 25.58
C PHE A 487 17.13 12.51 25.86
N ASP A 488 16.69 12.67 27.09
CA ASP A 488 15.27 12.72 27.45
C ASP A 488 14.59 13.97 26.85
N ASN A 489 15.35 15.07 26.76
CA ASN A 489 14.98 16.25 26.02
C ASN A 489 15.89 16.35 24.80
N GLN A 490 15.33 16.26 23.59
CA GLN A 490 16.15 16.03 22.41
C GLN A 490 15.56 16.58 21.12
N ARG A 491 16.44 16.69 20.13
CA ARG A 491 16.12 16.82 18.70
C ARG A 491 16.77 15.69 17.94
N PHE A 492 15.98 15.02 17.10
CA PHE A 492 16.39 13.84 16.35
C PHE A 492 16.21 14.06 14.87
N PHE A 493 17.18 13.68 14.09
CA PHE A 493 17.22 13.79 12.63
C PHE A 493 17.51 12.43 12.05
N GLN A 494 16.71 12.04 11.05
CA GLN A 494 16.88 10.79 10.34
C GLN A 494 16.70 11.01 8.84
N SER A 495 17.51 10.32 8.04
CA SER A 495 17.34 10.30 6.59
C SER A 495 17.58 8.91 6.03
N ILE A 496 16.76 8.57 5.02
CA ILE A 496 16.89 7.37 4.21
C ILE A 496 17.02 7.81 2.76
N GLU A 497 17.98 7.25 2.07
CA GLU A 497 18.11 7.35 0.62
C GLU A 497 18.16 5.95 0.02
N ASP A 498 17.20 5.62 -0.85
CA ASP A 498 17.12 4.37 -1.60
C ASP A 498 17.31 4.65 -3.09
N ASP A 499 18.28 3.96 -3.70
CA ASP A 499 18.45 3.88 -5.15
C ASP A 499 18.15 2.45 -5.60
N GLU A 500 17.24 2.27 -6.56
CA GLU A 500 16.90 0.96 -7.09
C GLU A 500 16.87 0.95 -8.61
N LEU A 501 17.60 0.03 -9.20
CA LEU A 501 17.54 -0.33 -10.63
C LEU A 501 16.94 -1.72 -10.75
N ASN A 502 15.86 -1.87 -11.51
CA ASN A 502 15.26 -3.14 -11.82
C ASN A 502 15.04 -3.29 -13.33
N SER A 503 15.04 -4.53 -13.81
CA SER A 503 14.87 -4.81 -15.23
C SER A 503 14.34 -6.23 -15.43
N PHE A 504 13.54 -6.42 -16.46
CA PHE A 504 13.13 -7.75 -16.91
C PHE A 504 13.20 -7.87 -18.43
N VAL A 505 13.37 -9.10 -18.90
CA VAL A 505 13.24 -9.49 -20.29
C VAL A 505 12.52 -10.83 -20.31
N ASN A 506 11.42 -10.93 -21.05
CA ASN A 506 10.66 -12.15 -21.25
C ASN A 506 10.46 -12.41 -22.75
N LEU A 507 10.89 -13.58 -23.21
CA LEU A 507 10.71 -14.06 -24.57
C LEU A 507 9.70 -15.19 -24.57
N ALA A 508 8.56 -14.98 -25.19
CA ALA A 508 7.56 -16.00 -25.43
C ALA A 508 7.72 -16.57 -26.85
N TYR A 509 7.76 -17.89 -26.95
CA TYR A 509 7.84 -18.62 -28.22
C TYR A 509 6.64 -19.53 -28.40
N LYS A 510 5.81 -19.26 -29.37
CA LYS A 510 4.68 -20.11 -29.76
C LYS A 510 5.20 -21.26 -30.62
N ALA A 511 5.43 -22.40 -30.01
CA ALA A 511 5.91 -23.60 -30.70
C ALA A 511 4.81 -24.28 -31.52
N SER A 512 3.55 -24.23 -31.03
CA SER A 512 2.34 -24.70 -31.73
C SER A 512 1.12 -23.99 -31.14
N GLU A 513 -0.07 -24.27 -31.68
CA GLU A 513 -1.36 -23.79 -31.11
C GLU A 513 -1.61 -24.30 -29.66
N GLN A 514 -0.93 -25.37 -29.28
CA GLN A 514 -1.10 -26.00 -27.98
C GLN A 514 0.05 -25.74 -27.02
N LEU A 515 1.19 -25.23 -27.52
CA LEU A 515 2.41 -25.07 -26.72
C LEU A 515 3.04 -23.69 -26.94
N LYS A 516 3.07 -22.89 -25.88
CA LYS A 516 3.85 -21.65 -25.78
C LYS A 516 4.92 -21.82 -24.70
N LEU A 517 6.14 -21.47 -25.02
CA LEU A 517 7.29 -21.50 -24.11
C LEU A 517 7.68 -20.07 -23.75
N ASN A 518 7.90 -19.82 -22.48
CA ASN A 518 8.37 -18.54 -21.97
C ASN A 518 9.74 -18.72 -21.34
N PHE A 519 10.68 -17.84 -21.68
CA PHE A 519 12.02 -17.78 -21.12
C PHE A 519 12.29 -16.34 -20.69
N GLY A 520 12.83 -16.16 -19.51
CA GLY A 520 13.07 -14.81 -19.10
C GLY A 520 14.15 -14.64 -18.05
N TYR A 521 14.48 -13.40 -17.85
CA TYR A 521 15.37 -12.89 -16.82
C TYR A 521 14.72 -11.68 -16.16
N ASN A 522 14.83 -11.59 -14.84
CA ASN A 522 14.64 -10.33 -14.15
C ASN A 522 15.71 -10.13 -13.08
N GLY A 523 16.07 -8.88 -12.87
CA GLY A 523 17.09 -8.49 -11.93
C GLY A 523 16.75 -7.19 -11.22
N ARG A 524 17.20 -7.09 -9.95
CA ARG A 524 16.99 -5.94 -9.09
C ARG A 524 18.28 -5.66 -8.32
N ARG A 525 18.71 -4.40 -8.32
CA ARG A 525 19.80 -3.91 -7.49
C ARG A 525 19.30 -2.73 -6.69
N LYS A 526 19.40 -2.82 -5.35
CA LYS A 526 18.97 -1.79 -4.42
C LYS A 526 20.13 -1.41 -3.49
N GLU A 527 20.30 -0.12 -3.25
CA GLU A 527 21.19 0.43 -2.26
C GLU A 527 20.39 1.36 -1.34
N ARG A 528 20.44 1.10 -0.03
CA ARG A 528 19.84 1.94 1.01
C ARG A 528 20.94 2.53 1.87
N ARG A 529 20.85 3.84 2.13
CA ARG A 529 21.66 4.55 3.12
C ARG A 529 20.73 5.11 4.19
N PHE A 530 21.05 4.82 5.43
CA PHE A 530 20.32 5.30 6.59
C PHE A 530 21.30 6.08 7.47
N ASN A 531 20.95 7.30 7.83
CA ASN A 531 21.70 8.14 8.76
C ASN A 531 20.78 8.72 9.81
N SER A 532 21.27 8.81 11.06
CA SER A 532 20.58 9.55 12.11
C SER A 532 21.56 10.36 12.97
N ILE A 533 21.10 11.48 13.45
CA ILE A 533 21.82 12.34 14.40
C ILE A 533 20.84 12.73 15.51
N ARG A 534 21.34 12.71 16.77
CA ARG A 534 20.56 13.10 17.93
C ARG A 534 21.31 14.20 18.70
N TYR A 535 20.62 15.32 18.95
CA TYR A 535 21.07 16.36 19.86
C TYR A 535 20.28 16.26 21.15
N GLY A 536 20.97 16.16 22.30
CA GLY A 536 20.37 16.16 23.63
C GLY A 536 20.54 17.52 24.29
N TYR A 537 19.55 17.91 25.09
CA TYR A 537 19.63 19.08 25.94
C TYR A 537 19.94 18.63 27.38
N GLU A 538 21.18 18.85 27.83
CA GLU A 538 21.57 18.63 29.21
C GLU A 538 21.34 19.91 30.02
N ILE A 539 20.26 19.89 30.82
CA ILE A 539 19.89 21.04 31.64
C ILE A 539 20.84 21.13 32.85
N GLN A 540 21.54 22.26 33.02
CA GLN A 540 22.62 22.38 33.98
C GLN A 540 22.15 22.51 35.43
N ASP A 541 21.03 23.16 35.67
CA ASP A 541 20.46 23.34 37.02
C ASP A 541 18.95 23.08 36.97
N ARG A 542 18.62 21.81 36.87
CA ARG A 542 17.25 21.34 36.67
C ARG A 542 16.30 21.86 37.78
N ASP A 543 16.72 21.72 39.02
CA ASP A 543 15.88 22.01 40.19
C ASP A 543 15.65 23.54 40.40
N ASN A 544 16.51 24.37 39.81
CA ASN A 544 16.38 25.81 39.84
C ASN A 544 16.00 26.42 38.47
N THR A 545 15.60 25.56 37.51
CA THR A 545 15.06 25.98 36.22
C THR A 545 13.56 25.67 36.16
N PRO A 546 12.73 26.47 36.88
CA PRO A 546 11.30 26.18 36.96
C PRO A 546 10.64 26.45 35.61
N ILE A 547 9.70 25.60 35.24
CA ILE A 547 8.84 25.80 34.08
C ILE A 547 7.73 26.75 34.50
N THR A 548 7.76 27.99 33.97
CA THR A 548 6.77 29.02 34.28
C THR A 548 5.64 29.10 33.24
N ASP A 549 5.89 28.57 32.04
CA ASP A 549 4.89 28.43 30.98
C ASP A 549 5.13 27.13 30.20
N ILE A 550 4.15 26.23 30.18
CA ILE A 550 4.20 24.97 29.47
C ILE A 550 4.02 25.11 27.95
N ASN A 551 3.71 26.27 27.45
CA ASN A 551 3.55 26.62 26.04
C ASN A 551 4.69 27.45 25.48
N ASP A 552 5.74 27.73 26.28
CA ASP A 552 6.89 28.53 25.86
C ASP A 552 8.21 27.87 26.27
N PHE A 553 8.54 26.76 25.65
CA PHE A 553 9.86 26.15 25.76
C PHE A 553 10.90 26.87 24.88
N ASN A 554 10.47 27.61 23.89
CA ASN A 554 11.38 28.34 23.00
C ASN A 554 12.20 29.37 23.77
N SER A 555 11.63 29.98 24.80
CA SER A 555 12.39 30.93 25.66
C SER A 555 13.50 30.23 26.47
N ILE A 556 13.35 28.96 26.80
CA ILE A 556 14.35 28.16 27.51
C ILE A 556 15.40 27.63 26.55
N PHE A 557 14.97 27.07 25.43
CA PHE A 557 15.86 26.48 24.42
C PHE A 557 16.36 27.49 23.37
N ASP A 558 16.37 28.78 23.73
CA ASP A 558 16.96 29.83 22.91
C ASP A 558 18.50 29.73 22.88
N VAL A 559 19.08 30.10 21.74
CA VAL A 559 20.53 30.09 21.52
C VAL A 559 21.31 30.86 22.60
N SER A 560 20.73 31.90 23.16
CA SER A 560 21.37 32.67 24.24
C SER A 560 21.55 31.89 25.55
N ASN A 561 20.80 30.79 25.72
CA ASN A 561 20.86 29.90 26.87
C ASN A 561 21.77 28.69 26.67
N ILE A 562 22.39 28.54 25.51
CA ILE A 562 23.43 27.51 25.29
C ILE A 562 24.65 27.82 26.14
N ASN A 563 25.07 26.83 26.96
CA ASN A 563 26.30 26.96 27.71
C ASN A 563 27.51 26.74 26.78
N ILE A 564 28.24 27.80 26.49
CA ILE A 564 29.51 27.72 25.79
C ILE A 564 30.62 27.64 26.88
N PRO A 565 31.73 26.87 26.70
CA PRO A 565 32.82 26.81 27.70
C PRO A 565 33.26 28.23 28.14
N ALA A 566 32.90 28.66 29.31
CA ALA A 566 33.05 30.00 29.89
C ALA A 566 31.77 30.87 29.91
N GLY A 567 30.60 30.37 29.49
CA GLY A 567 29.31 31.10 29.56
C GLY A 567 28.46 30.63 30.76
N SER A 568 27.39 31.38 31.00
CA SER A 568 26.39 31.11 32.02
C SER A 568 25.07 30.72 31.38
N GLY A 569 25.10 29.73 30.45
CA GLY A 569 23.89 29.21 29.81
C GLY A 569 23.09 28.26 30.71
N LEU A 570 21.85 27.98 30.35
CA LEU A 570 20.96 27.08 31.08
C LEU A 570 21.17 25.62 30.68
N TYR A 571 21.65 25.35 29.48
CA TYR A 571 21.83 23.98 29.00
C TYR A 571 23.07 23.78 28.11
N ASP A 572 23.60 22.57 28.10
CA ASP A 572 24.59 22.12 27.14
C ASP A 572 23.88 21.34 26.02
N LEU A 573 24.26 21.68 24.77
CA LEU A 573 23.76 20.94 23.62
C LEU A 573 24.76 19.80 23.29
N LEU A 574 24.31 18.56 23.47
CA LEU A 574 25.12 17.37 23.29
C LEU A 574 24.76 16.66 21.98
N VAL A 575 25.78 16.16 21.30
CA VAL A 575 25.62 15.25 20.16
C VAL A 575 26.08 13.88 20.59
N LEU A 576 25.20 12.88 20.43
CA LEU A 576 25.58 11.51 20.65
C LEU A 576 26.47 11.05 19.49
N ASN A 577 27.79 11.06 19.72
CA ASN A 577 28.80 10.65 18.76
C ASN A 577 29.47 9.34 19.24
N PRO A 578 29.48 8.25 18.45
CA PRO A 578 30.15 7.01 18.81
C PRO A 578 31.64 7.17 19.15
N ILE A 579 32.31 8.14 18.56
CA ILE A 579 33.74 8.40 18.81
C ILE A 579 33.97 8.95 20.23
N ASN A 580 33.10 9.78 20.74
CA ASN A 580 33.20 10.43 22.04
C ASN A 580 32.52 9.61 23.15
N ASN A 581 31.90 8.51 22.78
CA ASN A 581 31.20 7.67 23.73
C ASN A 581 32.18 6.66 24.32
N ASP A 582 32.52 6.76 25.59
CA ASP A 582 33.35 5.80 26.33
C ASP A 582 32.72 4.39 26.46
N ILE A 583 31.57 4.17 25.84
CA ILE A 583 30.92 2.87 25.79
C ILE A 583 31.72 1.95 24.85
N GLY A 584 32.77 1.37 25.45
CA GLY A 584 33.49 0.24 24.87
C GLY A 584 34.34 0.57 23.65
N ASN A 585 35.44 1.31 23.85
CA ASN A 585 36.65 1.34 22.99
C ASN A 585 36.38 0.95 21.50
N ARG A 586 35.47 1.62 20.86
CA ARG A 586 35.09 1.36 19.47
C ARG A 586 36.09 2.03 18.57
N ASN A 587 37.12 1.31 18.16
CA ASN A 587 38.04 1.71 17.10
C ASN A 587 37.34 1.73 15.73
N ARG A 588 36.17 2.38 15.64
CA ARG A 588 35.42 2.55 14.38
C ARG A 588 35.65 3.97 13.88
N PRO A 589 35.81 4.15 12.54
CA PRO A 589 35.90 5.50 11.97
C PRO A 589 34.61 6.26 12.30
N GLY A 590 34.74 7.55 12.54
CA GLY A 590 33.67 8.44 13.00
C GLY A 590 32.54 8.60 12.05
N LEU A 591 31.67 7.63 12.05
CA LEU A 591 30.35 7.74 11.46
C LEU A 591 29.39 8.31 12.51
N PRO A 592 28.36 9.08 12.10
CA PRO A 592 27.24 9.42 12.96
C PRO A 592 26.68 8.16 13.62
N GLU A 593 26.28 8.29 14.88
CA GLU A 593 25.68 7.17 15.60
C GLU A 593 24.44 6.62 14.87
N ASN A 594 24.25 5.30 14.95
CA ASN A 594 23.08 4.62 14.41
C ASN A 594 22.91 4.81 12.89
N THR A 595 23.93 4.46 12.16
CA THR A 595 23.88 4.41 10.70
C THR A 595 23.87 2.97 10.18
N TYR A 596 23.27 2.76 9.00
CA TYR A 596 23.50 1.53 8.24
C TYR A 596 23.47 1.76 6.73
N LYS A 597 24.11 0.85 6.01
CA LYS A 597 24.07 0.77 4.56
C LYS A 597 23.64 -0.64 4.14
N GLY A 598 22.53 -0.73 3.41
CA GLY A 598 22.02 -1.97 2.82
C GLY A 598 22.34 -2.04 1.33
N ASN A 599 22.77 -3.22 0.86
CA ASN A 599 22.92 -3.53 -0.56
C ASN A 599 22.19 -4.83 -0.85
N LEU A 600 21.34 -4.84 -1.86
CA LEU A 600 20.60 -6.01 -2.32
C LEU A 600 20.85 -6.19 -3.82
N ASN A 601 21.20 -7.42 -4.24
CA ASN A 601 21.23 -7.81 -5.63
C ASN A 601 20.46 -9.12 -5.80
N VAL A 602 19.52 -9.12 -6.74
CA VAL A 602 18.70 -10.28 -7.09
C VAL A 602 18.78 -10.49 -8.60
N HIS A 603 19.10 -11.71 -9.02
CA HIS A 603 19.15 -12.10 -10.42
C HIS A 603 18.40 -13.42 -10.61
N GLY A 604 17.33 -13.42 -11.39
CA GLY A 604 16.54 -14.61 -11.64
C GLY A 604 16.47 -14.95 -13.13
N VAL A 605 16.66 -16.21 -13.45
CA VAL A 605 16.37 -16.77 -14.77
C VAL A 605 15.27 -17.79 -14.64
N TYR A 606 14.34 -17.81 -15.59
CA TYR A 606 13.20 -18.69 -15.52
C TYR A 606 12.78 -19.23 -16.89
N ALA A 607 12.09 -20.37 -16.84
CA ALA A 607 11.39 -20.96 -17.97
C ALA A 607 10.02 -21.44 -17.54
N SER A 608 9.02 -21.27 -18.38
CA SER A 608 7.70 -21.87 -18.20
C SER A 608 7.12 -22.30 -19.54
N ALA A 609 6.13 -23.21 -19.49
CA ALA A 609 5.43 -23.68 -20.67
C ALA A 609 3.92 -23.54 -20.44
N GLU A 610 3.21 -22.98 -21.39
CA GLU A 610 1.74 -22.99 -21.43
C GLU A 610 1.33 -24.12 -22.37
N LEU A 611 0.76 -25.20 -21.81
CA LEU A 611 0.35 -26.40 -22.53
C LEU A 611 -1.17 -26.54 -22.49
N SER A 612 -1.84 -26.31 -23.60
CA SER A 612 -3.27 -26.52 -23.78
C SER A 612 -3.54 -27.96 -24.24
N LEU A 613 -4.33 -28.73 -23.46
CA LEU A 613 -4.76 -30.07 -23.82
C LEU A 613 -6.27 -30.07 -24.12
N GLY A 614 -6.61 -30.07 -25.40
CA GLY A 614 -7.96 -29.78 -25.89
C GLY A 614 -8.39 -28.37 -25.53
N GLU A 615 -9.71 -28.15 -25.43
CA GLU A 615 -10.29 -26.82 -25.15
C GLU A 615 -10.42 -26.55 -23.63
N LYS A 616 -10.24 -27.57 -22.79
CA LYS A 616 -10.59 -27.48 -21.36
C LYS A 616 -9.40 -27.33 -20.43
N TRP A 617 -8.25 -27.87 -20.76
CA TRP A 617 -7.11 -27.92 -19.86
C TRP A 617 -6.00 -26.98 -20.30
N LEU A 618 -5.51 -26.17 -19.37
CA LEU A 618 -4.29 -25.40 -19.50
C LEU A 618 -3.37 -25.75 -18.33
N PHE A 619 -2.18 -26.27 -18.63
CA PHE A 619 -1.12 -26.55 -17.66
C PHE A 619 0.02 -25.57 -17.86
N VAL A 620 0.48 -24.98 -16.76
CA VAL A 620 1.60 -24.03 -16.80
C VAL A 620 2.65 -24.41 -15.75
N PRO A 621 3.49 -25.42 -16.03
CA PRO A 621 4.68 -25.65 -15.24
C PRO A 621 5.69 -24.53 -15.44
N GLY A 622 6.33 -24.12 -14.35
CA GLY A 622 7.38 -23.12 -14.33
C GLY A 622 8.53 -23.50 -13.41
N PHE A 623 9.71 -23.05 -13.75
CA PHE A 623 10.89 -23.22 -12.91
C PHE A 623 11.76 -21.96 -12.97
N ARG A 624 12.17 -21.49 -11.81
CA ARG A 624 13.05 -20.32 -11.65
C ARG A 624 14.25 -20.67 -10.81
N VAL A 625 15.40 -20.14 -11.18
CA VAL A 625 16.59 -20.09 -10.36
C VAL A 625 16.88 -18.64 -10.05
N GLU A 626 16.94 -18.32 -8.77
CA GLU A 626 17.20 -16.95 -8.30
C GLU A 626 18.46 -16.91 -7.45
N SER A 627 19.40 -16.06 -7.82
CA SER A 627 20.59 -15.71 -7.04
C SER A 627 20.26 -14.46 -6.24
N PHE A 628 20.34 -14.57 -4.93
CA PHE A 628 20.09 -13.52 -3.95
C PHE A 628 21.38 -13.19 -3.20
N SER A 629 21.70 -11.91 -3.12
CA SER A 629 22.85 -11.41 -2.35
C SER A 629 22.44 -10.16 -1.59
N GLN A 630 22.60 -10.19 -0.28
CA GLN A 630 22.31 -9.05 0.60
C GLN A 630 23.47 -8.79 1.54
N LYS A 631 23.80 -7.51 1.72
CA LYS A 631 24.77 -7.06 2.72
C LYS A 631 24.21 -5.87 3.48
N VAL A 632 24.27 -5.92 4.81
CA VAL A 632 23.90 -4.83 5.71
C VAL A 632 25.13 -4.50 6.56
N ALA A 633 25.71 -3.34 6.35
CA ALA A 633 26.78 -2.80 7.18
C ALA A 633 26.18 -1.73 8.11
N TYR A 634 26.55 -1.73 9.38
CA TYR A 634 25.96 -0.86 10.37
C TYR A 634 27.01 -0.35 11.39
N ASP A 635 26.77 0.84 11.91
CA ASP A 635 27.45 1.40 13.06
C ASP A 635 26.41 1.90 14.05
N VAL A 636 26.23 1.15 15.13
CA VAL A 636 25.21 1.44 16.14
C VAL A 636 25.79 1.24 17.53
N ILE A 637 25.25 1.98 18.51
CA ILE A 637 25.54 1.71 19.92
C ILE A 637 24.82 0.43 20.38
N ASN A 638 25.21 -0.07 21.55
CA ASN A 638 24.60 -1.26 22.18
C ASN A 638 24.75 -2.57 21.38
N ILE A 639 25.74 -2.65 20.50
CA ILE A 639 26.16 -3.91 19.89
C ILE A 639 27.46 -4.39 20.57
N ARG A 640 27.70 -5.69 20.52
CA ARG A 640 28.91 -6.27 21.14
C ARG A 640 30.18 -5.64 20.53
N PRO A 641 31.25 -5.40 21.34
CA PRO A 641 32.48 -4.79 20.86
C PRO A 641 33.22 -5.61 19.78
N ASP A 642 33.02 -6.94 19.77
CA ASP A 642 33.62 -7.89 18.83
C ASP A 642 32.75 -8.11 17.56
N ASP A 643 31.59 -7.44 17.44
CA ASP A 643 30.75 -7.52 16.25
C ASP A 643 31.48 -6.91 15.05
N PRO A 644 31.51 -7.56 13.88
CA PRO A 644 32.21 -7.05 12.71
C PRO A 644 31.61 -5.81 12.09
N GLY A 645 30.37 -5.41 12.50
CA GLY A 645 29.64 -4.25 11.97
C GLY A 645 28.97 -4.50 10.63
N PHE A 646 28.83 -5.75 10.21
CA PHE A 646 28.09 -6.12 9.02
C PHE A 646 27.59 -7.55 9.06
N ARG A 647 26.57 -7.82 8.25
CA ARG A 647 26.12 -9.17 7.87
C ARG A 647 25.98 -9.23 6.36
N ASP A 648 26.31 -10.38 5.78
CA ASP A 648 26.11 -10.64 4.36
C ASP A 648 25.70 -12.09 4.11
N VAL A 649 24.96 -12.29 3.03
CA VAL A 649 24.46 -13.59 2.59
C VAL A 649 24.49 -13.67 1.07
N TYR A 650 24.72 -14.87 0.57
CA TYR A 650 24.58 -15.23 -0.83
C TYR A 650 23.89 -16.58 -0.94
N GLU A 651 22.74 -16.62 -1.63
CA GLU A 651 21.94 -17.82 -1.80
C GLU A 651 21.53 -18.03 -3.26
N ASN A 652 21.42 -19.29 -3.65
CA ASN A 652 20.82 -19.70 -4.91
C ASN A 652 19.56 -20.53 -4.61
N ILE A 653 18.41 -20.04 -5.05
CA ILE A 653 17.11 -20.57 -4.67
C ILE A 653 16.44 -21.16 -5.91
N TYR A 654 15.83 -22.32 -5.72
CA TYR A 654 15.16 -23.09 -6.77
C TYR A 654 13.64 -23.07 -6.51
N LEU A 655 12.88 -22.56 -7.47
CA LEU A 655 11.47 -22.22 -7.32
C LEU A 655 10.63 -22.94 -8.40
N PRO A 656 10.18 -24.16 -8.14
CA PRO A 656 9.20 -24.84 -8.99
C PRO A 656 7.81 -24.22 -8.79
N SER A 657 7.03 -24.16 -9.88
CA SER A 657 5.61 -23.77 -9.85
C SER A 657 4.81 -24.58 -10.86
N LEU A 658 3.53 -24.78 -10.56
CA LEU A 658 2.56 -25.39 -11.46
C LEU A 658 1.22 -24.67 -11.29
N ASN A 659 0.72 -24.08 -12.35
CA ASN A 659 -0.65 -23.57 -12.42
C ASN A 659 -1.45 -24.44 -13.40
N VAL A 660 -2.67 -24.79 -13.03
CA VAL A 660 -3.57 -25.59 -13.86
C VAL A 660 -4.94 -24.92 -13.88
N ARG A 661 -5.49 -24.72 -15.07
CA ARG A 661 -6.87 -24.29 -15.26
C ARG A 661 -7.66 -25.35 -16.00
N TYR A 662 -8.82 -25.70 -15.46
CA TYR A 662 -9.78 -26.58 -16.09
C TYR A 662 -11.09 -25.83 -16.35
N ALA A 663 -11.44 -25.61 -17.62
CA ALA A 663 -12.70 -25.03 -18.02
C ALA A 663 -13.80 -26.11 -17.89
N LEU A 664 -14.64 -26.00 -16.86
CA LEU A 664 -15.79 -26.89 -16.66
C LEU A 664 -16.80 -26.71 -17.81
N ASN A 665 -17.09 -25.45 -18.12
CA ASN A 665 -17.88 -24.98 -19.25
C ASN A 665 -17.38 -23.58 -19.66
N GLU A 666 -18.08 -22.92 -20.59
CA GLU A 666 -17.71 -21.59 -21.11
C GLU A 666 -17.66 -20.51 -20.01
N ASN A 667 -18.42 -20.67 -18.94
CA ASN A 667 -18.59 -19.67 -17.89
C ASN A 667 -18.00 -20.09 -16.53
N SER A 668 -17.37 -21.26 -16.42
CA SER A 668 -16.79 -21.66 -15.13
C SER A 668 -15.47 -22.36 -15.26
N ASN A 669 -14.54 -21.98 -14.37
CA ASN A 669 -13.20 -22.52 -14.25
C ASN A 669 -12.96 -23.17 -12.88
N LEU A 670 -12.17 -24.21 -12.88
CA LEU A 670 -11.51 -24.73 -11.68
C LEU A 670 -10.00 -24.52 -11.86
N ARG A 671 -9.36 -23.86 -10.89
CA ARG A 671 -7.92 -23.57 -10.90
C ARG A 671 -7.23 -24.25 -9.75
N PHE A 672 -6.06 -24.77 -10.03
CA PHE A 672 -5.14 -25.32 -9.03
C PHE A 672 -3.78 -24.65 -9.21
N ALA A 673 -3.12 -24.29 -8.11
CA ALA A 673 -1.75 -23.82 -8.13
C ALA A 673 -0.93 -24.48 -7.01
N PHE A 674 0.32 -24.76 -7.33
CA PHE A 674 1.36 -25.18 -6.40
C PHE A 674 2.62 -24.40 -6.68
N SER A 675 3.30 -23.91 -5.63
CA SER A 675 4.59 -23.26 -5.78
C SER A 675 5.44 -23.33 -4.52
N LYS A 676 6.77 -23.23 -4.72
CA LYS A 676 7.73 -22.89 -3.70
C LYS A 676 8.16 -21.44 -3.90
N THR A 677 8.16 -20.65 -2.83
CA THR A 677 8.63 -19.26 -2.77
C THR A 677 9.53 -19.06 -1.57
N ALA A 678 10.06 -17.86 -1.35
CA ALA A 678 10.94 -17.56 -0.22
C ALA A 678 10.58 -16.20 0.40
N SER A 679 11.05 -15.96 1.63
CA SER A 679 11.04 -14.65 2.28
C SER A 679 12.40 -14.36 2.90
N PHE A 680 12.93 -13.16 2.63
CA PHE A 680 14.24 -12.71 3.13
C PHE A 680 14.07 -11.66 4.22
N PRO A 681 15.01 -11.58 5.18
CA PRO A 681 15.06 -10.46 6.12
C PRO A 681 15.31 -9.14 5.41
N GLU A 682 14.57 -8.10 5.81
CA GLU A 682 14.72 -6.76 5.29
C GLU A 682 15.88 -6.01 5.97
N PHE A 683 16.37 -4.92 5.37
CA PHE A 683 17.51 -4.17 5.92
C PHE A 683 17.29 -3.72 7.36
N LYS A 684 16.09 -3.19 7.67
CA LYS A 684 15.75 -2.75 9.03
C LYS A 684 15.63 -3.91 10.03
N GLU A 685 15.21 -5.06 9.57
CA GLU A 685 15.10 -6.24 10.43
C GLU A 685 16.46 -6.79 10.83
N VAL A 686 17.49 -6.55 10.01
CA VAL A 686 18.88 -6.95 10.24
C VAL A 686 19.67 -5.87 10.95
N ALA A 687 19.52 -4.60 10.54
CA ALA A 687 20.28 -3.49 11.15
C ALA A 687 19.88 -3.30 12.62
N PRO A 688 20.79 -3.45 13.60
CA PRO A 688 20.45 -3.41 15.03
C PRO A 688 20.12 -2.02 15.57
N PHE A 689 19.93 -1.04 14.69
CA PHE A 689 19.43 0.28 15.03
C PHE A 689 18.07 0.18 15.73
N VAL A 690 17.90 0.95 16.81
CA VAL A 690 16.65 1.03 17.56
C VAL A 690 15.98 2.38 17.25
N TYR A 691 14.79 2.32 16.66
CA TYR A 691 13.90 3.47 16.57
C TYR A 691 13.04 3.54 17.83
N GLU A 692 13.00 4.73 18.43
CA GLU A 692 12.30 4.97 19.70
C GLU A 692 11.24 6.05 19.53
N SER A 693 9.97 5.68 19.64
CA SER A 693 8.83 6.59 19.82
C SER A 693 8.59 6.90 21.30
N VAL A 694 7.51 7.56 21.67
CA VAL A 694 7.21 7.89 23.07
C VAL A 694 6.88 6.63 23.89
N THR A 695 6.20 5.65 23.26
CA THR A 695 5.70 4.44 23.96
C THR A 695 6.18 3.13 23.35
N GLN A 696 7.03 3.16 22.32
CA GLN A 696 7.47 1.96 21.62
C GLN A 696 8.93 2.04 21.18
N ARG A 697 9.64 0.91 21.24
CA ARG A 697 11.01 0.74 20.75
C ARG A 697 11.06 -0.45 19.81
N ILE A 698 11.54 -0.26 18.59
CA ILE A 698 11.70 -1.31 17.58
C ILE A 698 13.13 -1.30 17.05
N GLY A 699 13.79 -2.46 17.08
CA GLY A 699 15.15 -2.64 16.59
C GLY A 699 15.30 -3.86 15.69
N GLY A 700 16.32 -3.85 14.84
CA GLY A 700 16.68 -5.01 14.05
C GLY A 700 17.47 -6.05 14.84
N ASN A 701 17.64 -7.23 14.24
CA ASN A 701 18.42 -8.35 14.75
C ASN A 701 19.38 -8.84 13.66
N PRO A 702 20.70 -8.59 13.80
CA PRO A 702 21.67 -8.95 12.77
C PRO A 702 21.79 -10.48 12.58
N ASP A 703 21.38 -11.27 13.56
CA ASP A 703 21.50 -12.73 13.54
C ASP A 703 20.54 -13.38 12.53
N LEU A 704 19.50 -12.65 12.08
CA LEU A 704 18.57 -13.10 11.03
C LEU A 704 19.28 -13.31 9.67
N LEU A 705 20.30 -12.52 9.38
CA LEU A 705 21.08 -12.64 8.16
C LEU A 705 22.40 -13.33 8.49
N GLY A 706 22.71 -14.42 7.83
CA GLY A 706 23.89 -15.22 8.09
C GLY A 706 23.66 -16.44 8.98
N GLY A 707 22.40 -16.72 9.37
CA GLY A 707 22.01 -17.95 10.07
C GLY A 707 22.62 -18.10 11.47
N LEU A 708 22.90 -17.00 12.16
CA LEU A 708 23.52 -17.00 13.49
C LEU A 708 22.51 -17.09 14.62
N ASP A 709 21.22 -17.06 14.32
CA ASP A 709 20.10 -17.14 15.28
C ASP A 709 19.84 -18.55 15.85
N GLY A 710 20.75 -19.49 15.56
CA GLY A 710 20.66 -20.88 15.99
C GLY A 710 19.90 -21.80 15.04
N THR A 711 19.24 -21.29 14.02
CA THR A 711 18.54 -22.09 12.99
C THR A 711 19.44 -22.54 11.86
N GLY A 712 20.49 -21.78 11.57
CA GLY A 712 21.28 -21.92 10.35
C GLY A 712 20.56 -21.41 9.09
N ALA A 713 19.31 -20.92 9.22
CA ALA A 713 18.53 -20.41 8.10
C ALA A 713 18.88 -18.95 7.81
N THR A 714 19.00 -18.61 6.54
CA THR A 714 19.25 -17.24 6.05
C THR A 714 18.00 -16.61 5.43
N TYR A 715 17.02 -17.44 5.06
CA TYR A 715 15.72 -17.07 4.52
C TYR A 715 14.66 -18.08 4.97
N SER A 716 13.41 -17.79 4.70
CA SER A 716 12.27 -18.68 4.98
C SER A 716 11.78 -19.31 3.68
N ASP A 717 11.71 -20.65 3.62
CA ASP A 717 11.06 -21.37 2.51
C ASP A 717 9.55 -21.40 2.70
N ILE A 718 8.80 -21.19 1.61
CA ILE A 718 7.34 -21.14 1.67
C ILE A 718 6.74 -22.02 0.58
N TYR A 719 5.86 -22.91 0.97
CA TYR A 719 5.11 -23.79 0.08
C TYR A 719 3.67 -23.33 0.02
N ASN A 720 3.14 -23.13 -1.20
CA ASN A 720 1.81 -22.61 -1.45
C ASN A 720 0.98 -23.60 -2.24
N PHE A 721 -0.28 -23.78 -1.82
CA PHE A 721 -1.29 -24.59 -2.49
C PHE A 721 -2.58 -23.80 -2.60
N ASP A 722 -3.17 -23.75 -3.78
CA ASP A 722 -4.39 -23.01 -4.05
C ASP A 722 -5.35 -23.85 -4.89
N LEU A 723 -6.63 -23.77 -4.57
CA LEU A 723 -7.72 -24.31 -5.34
C LEU A 723 -8.82 -23.26 -5.44
N LYS A 724 -9.21 -22.85 -6.64
CA LYS A 724 -10.24 -21.81 -6.84
C LYS A 724 -11.27 -22.30 -7.87
N TYR A 725 -12.55 -22.17 -7.51
CA TYR A 725 -13.68 -22.29 -8.42
C TYR A 725 -14.18 -20.89 -8.77
N GLU A 726 -14.40 -20.60 -10.06
CA GLU A 726 -14.90 -19.33 -10.57
C GLU A 726 -16.10 -19.58 -11.46
N TRP A 727 -17.18 -18.86 -11.23
CA TRP A 727 -18.38 -18.87 -12.05
C TRP A 727 -18.69 -17.45 -12.51
N PHE A 728 -18.41 -17.20 -13.76
CA PHE A 728 -18.71 -15.95 -14.47
C PHE A 728 -20.17 -16.05 -14.99
N LEU A 729 -21.07 -15.27 -14.43
CA LEU A 729 -22.49 -15.32 -14.71
C LEU A 729 -22.84 -14.48 -15.94
N GLU A 730 -23.17 -13.22 -15.72
CA GLU A 730 -23.51 -12.24 -16.74
C GLU A 730 -22.53 -11.08 -16.70
N ARG A 731 -22.81 -10.00 -17.40
CA ARG A 731 -21.94 -8.83 -17.48
C ARG A 731 -21.54 -8.32 -16.10
N GLY A 732 -20.24 -8.36 -15.79
CA GLY A 732 -19.69 -7.85 -14.53
C GLY A 732 -20.00 -8.70 -13.30
N GLU A 733 -20.59 -9.89 -13.45
CA GLU A 733 -20.99 -10.75 -12.36
C GLU A 733 -20.06 -11.96 -12.20
N ILE A 734 -19.72 -12.27 -10.97
CA ILE A 734 -18.89 -13.43 -10.63
C ILE A 734 -19.29 -13.98 -9.26
N ILE A 735 -19.23 -15.30 -9.13
CA ILE A 735 -19.19 -16.00 -7.85
C ILE A 735 -17.93 -16.85 -7.84
N SER A 736 -17.06 -16.64 -6.86
CA SER A 736 -15.86 -17.45 -6.73
C SER A 736 -15.67 -17.96 -5.30
N LEU A 737 -15.11 -19.16 -5.18
CA LEU A 737 -14.73 -19.79 -3.92
C LEU A 737 -13.31 -20.30 -4.06
N ALA A 738 -12.42 -19.86 -3.17
CA ALA A 738 -11.04 -20.32 -3.13
C ALA A 738 -10.72 -20.96 -1.78
N ALA A 739 -9.90 -22.01 -1.80
CA ALA A 739 -9.26 -22.59 -0.64
C ALA A 739 -7.74 -22.51 -0.84
N PHE A 740 -7.01 -22.14 0.20
CA PHE A 740 -5.55 -22.07 0.13
C PHE A 740 -4.90 -22.67 1.37
N ALA A 741 -3.69 -23.16 1.21
CA ALA A 741 -2.84 -23.61 2.30
C ALA A 741 -1.40 -23.14 2.05
N LYS A 742 -0.73 -22.70 3.10
CA LYS A 742 0.67 -22.25 3.05
C LYS A 742 1.42 -22.84 4.24
N THR A 743 2.67 -23.25 3.99
CA THR A 743 3.61 -23.65 5.05
C THR A 743 4.84 -22.80 4.93
N ILE A 744 5.20 -22.10 5.99
CA ILE A 744 6.39 -21.24 6.11
C ILE A 744 7.38 -21.98 7.01
N LYS A 745 8.58 -22.23 6.51
CA LYS A 745 9.70 -22.73 7.31
C LYS A 745 10.48 -21.57 7.88
N ASP A 746 10.89 -21.69 9.14
CA ASP A 746 11.64 -20.66 9.89
C ASP A 746 10.95 -19.28 9.84
N PRO A 747 9.69 -19.16 10.31
CA PRO A 747 8.94 -17.92 10.28
C PRO A 747 9.61 -16.84 11.12
N VAL A 748 9.60 -15.59 10.63
CA VAL A 748 10.16 -14.44 11.35
C VAL A 748 9.02 -13.60 11.90
N ASN A 749 9.05 -13.35 13.22
CA ASN A 749 8.06 -12.53 13.92
C ASN A 749 8.75 -11.43 14.72
N ARG A 750 7.99 -10.40 15.03
CA ARG A 750 8.38 -9.31 15.93
C ARG A 750 8.01 -9.68 17.36
N VAL A 751 9.00 -9.74 18.23
CA VAL A 751 8.85 -10.17 19.61
C VAL A 751 9.63 -9.22 20.52
N VAL A 752 9.22 -9.10 21.77
CA VAL A 752 10.00 -8.39 22.79
C VAL A 752 11.30 -9.14 23.06
N ALA A 753 12.45 -8.47 22.95
CA ALA A 753 13.73 -9.06 23.29
C ALA A 753 13.84 -9.29 24.81
N ALA A 754 14.54 -10.35 25.20
CA ALA A 754 14.85 -10.65 26.60
C ALA A 754 15.98 -9.74 27.11
N ASP A 755 15.78 -8.42 27.05
CA ASP A 755 16.67 -7.38 27.54
C ASP A 755 15.96 -6.41 28.48
N ALA A 756 16.73 -5.60 29.20
CA ALA A 756 16.18 -4.64 30.17
C ALA A 756 15.41 -3.48 29.51
N THR A 757 15.55 -3.30 28.20
CA THR A 757 14.97 -2.16 27.47
C THR A 757 13.54 -2.42 26.98
N GLY A 758 13.16 -3.71 26.86
CA GLY A 758 11.89 -4.11 26.29
C GLY A 758 11.75 -3.79 24.80
N THR A 759 12.87 -3.68 24.09
CA THR A 759 12.88 -3.42 22.65
C THR A 759 12.27 -4.59 21.89
N GLN A 760 11.32 -4.32 21.02
CA GLN A 760 10.80 -5.30 20.07
C GLN A 760 11.82 -5.53 18.96
N ARG A 761 12.12 -6.80 18.68
CA ARG A 761 13.05 -7.21 17.62
C ARG A 761 12.50 -8.37 16.83
N PHE A 762 13.13 -8.65 15.72
CA PHE A 762 12.73 -9.72 14.81
C PHE A 762 13.51 -11.00 15.12
N PHE A 763 12.78 -12.12 15.22
CA PHE A 763 13.35 -13.43 15.51
C PHE A 763 12.73 -14.51 14.63
N ARG A 764 13.50 -15.58 14.33
CA ARG A 764 12.95 -16.82 13.80
C ARG A 764 12.38 -17.64 14.96
N THR A 765 11.09 -17.44 15.20
CA THR A 765 10.43 -17.88 16.43
C THR A 765 10.12 -19.37 16.49
N GLY A 766 10.14 -20.07 15.35
CA GLY A 766 9.80 -21.49 15.28
C GLY A 766 10.36 -22.17 14.03
N ASP A 767 10.12 -23.48 13.92
CA ASP A 767 10.56 -24.26 12.77
C ASP A 767 9.56 -24.19 11.62
N GLN A 768 8.27 -24.00 11.94
CA GLN A 768 7.19 -24.00 10.97
C GLN A 768 6.03 -23.11 11.39
N ALA A 769 5.37 -22.54 10.39
CA ALA A 769 4.05 -21.94 10.52
C ALA A 769 3.15 -22.41 9.37
N ASP A 770 1.90 -22.74 9.68
CA ASP A 770 0.90 -23.21 8.74
C ASP A 770 -0.28 -22.23 8.68
N ILE A 771 -0.79 -22.03 7.48
CA ILE A 771 -1.92 -21.13 7.20
C ILE A 771 -2.89 -21.88 6.30
N ILE A 772 -4.16 -21.94 6.69
CA ILE A 772 -5.23 -22.52 5.88
C ILE A 772 -6.38 -21.51 5.82
N GLY A 773 -6.96 -21.31 4.65
CA GLY A 773 -8.07 -20.37 4.53
C GLY A 773 -9.02 -20.64 3.39
N LEU A 774 -10.16 -19.96 3.47
CA LEU A 774 -11.22 -19.95 2.48
C LEU A 774 -11.54 -18.51 2.10
N GLU A 775 -11.78 -18.24 0.83
CA GLU A 775 -12.17 -16.94 0.29
C GLU A 775 -13.44 -17.10 -0.55
N LEU A 776 -14.40 -16.20 -0.35
CA LEU A 776 -15.64 -16.09 -1.11
C LEU A 776 -15.70 -14.69 -1.75
N GLU A 777 -16.00 -14.64 -3.04
CA GLU A 777 -16.27 -13.41 -3.77
C GLU A 777 -17.62 -13.55 -4.48
N ILE A 778 -18.48 -12.54 -4.31
CA ILE A 778 -19.77 -12.43 -5.00
C ILE A 778 -19.88 -11.01 -5.54
N ARG A 779 -20.12 -10.89 -6.84
CA ARG A 779 -20.57 -9.64 -7.48
C ARG A 779 -21.82 -9.94 -8.26
N LYS A 780 -22.93 -9.29 -7.91
CA LYS A 780 -24.25 -9.59 -8.48
C LYS A 780 -25.07 -8.33 -8.66
N ASN A 781 -25.70 -8.22 -9.82
CA ASN A 781 -26.74 -7.24 -10.06
C ASN A 781 -28.05 -7.75 -9.45
N LEU A 782 -28.61 -7.00 -8.51
CA LEU A 782 -29.86 -7.34 -7.82
C LEU A 782 -31.08 -6.84 -8.58
N TYR A 783 -30.92 -5.69 -9.23
CA TYR A 783 -31.95 -5.09 -10.06
C TYR A 783 -31.32 -4.37 -11.25
N THR A 784 -31.82 -4.63 -12.43
CA THR A 784 -31.45 -3.95 -13.66
C THR A 784 -32.62 -3.13 -14.16
N ASP A 785 -32.32 -2.03 -14.86
CA ASP A 785 -33.37 -1.24 -15.53
C ASP A 785 -33.83 -1.96 -16.81
N ALA A 786 -34.74 -1.29 -17.54
CA ALA A 786 -35.25 -1.82 -18.79
C ALA A 786 -34.15 -1.93 -19.88
N ASP A 787 -32.99 -1.28 -19.72
CA ASP A 787 -31.81 -1.35 -20.60
C ASP A 787 -30.73 -2.33 -20.04
N ASP A 788 -31.10 -3.21 -19.08
CA ASP A 788 -30.22 -4.11 -18.33
C ASP A 788 -28.96 -3.46 -17.72
N ASN A 789 -28.98 -2.13 -17.53
CA ASN A 789 -27.96 -1.51 -16.72
C ASN A 789 -28.21 -1.85 -15.25
N ALA A 790 -27.15 -2.16 -14.53
CA ALA A 790 -27.24 -2.41 -13.10
C ALA A 790 -27.70 -1.14 -12.37
N VAL A 791 -28.93 -1.16 -11.84
CA VAL A 791 -29.47 -0.11 -10.98
C VAL A 791 -29.14 -0.38 -9.53
N VAL A 792 -29.25 -1.65 -9.09
CA VAL A 792 -28.84 -2.08 -7.77
C VAL A 792 -27.86 -3.24 -7.91
N SER A 793 -26.67 -3.12 -7.39
CA SER A 793 -25.69 -4.20 -7.36
C SER A 793 -25.08 -4.37 -5.98
N ILE A 794 -24.63 -5.58 -5.68
CA ILE A 794 -23.94 -5.94 -4.44
C ILE A 794 -22.60 -6.58 -4.76
N GLY A 795 -21.59 -6.15 -4.02
CA GLY A 795 -20.29 -6.82 -3.88
C GLY A 795 -20.16 -7.41 -2.47
N LEU A 796 -19.65 -8.62 -2.36
CA LEU A 796 -19.31 -9.26 -1.10
C LEU A 796 -18.01 -10.04 -1.25
N ASN A 797 -17.05 -9.73 -0.43
CA ASN A 797 -15.82 -10.47 -0.24
C ASN A 797 -15.74 -10.93 1.22
N ALA A 798 -15.58 -12.22 1.45
CA ALA A 798 -15.41 -12.78 2.77
C ALA A 798 -14.23 -13.75 2.78
N ALA A 799 -13.44 -13.72 3.85
CA ALA A 799 -12.35 -14.67 4.03
C ALA A 799 -12.33 -15.19 5.47
N TYR A 800 -11.99 -16.48 5.59
CA TYR A 800 -11.66 -17.12 6.85
C TYR A 800 -10.26 -17.68 6.76
N THR A 801 -9.41 -17.35 7.73
CA THR A 801 -8.01 -17.79 7.80
C THR A 801 -7.72 -18.33 9.19
N ASN A 802 -7.15 -19.52 9.26
CA ASN A 802 -6.64 -20.12 10.49
C ASN A 802 -5.13 -20.27 10.36
N THR A 803 -4.40 -19.92 11.40
CA THR A 803 -2.93 -19.98 11.43
C THR A 803 -2.45 -20.66 12.70
N ASP A 804 -1.33 -21.35 12.62
CA ASP A 804 -0.63 -21.97 13.75
C ASP A 804 0.87 -21.93 13.47
N GLN A 805 1.69 -21.62 14.48
CA GLN A 805 3.15 -21.61 14.38
C GLN A 805 3.78 -22.21 15.62
N ASP A 806 4.86 -22.94 15.43
CA ASP A 806 5.70 -23.40 16.53
C ASP A 806 6.46 -22.22 17.15
N LEU A 807 6.66 -22.25 18.47
CA LEU A 807 7.47 -21.29 19.20
C LEU A 807 8.64 -21.97 19.89
N ARG A 808 9.81 -21.33 19.90
CA ARG A 808 11.02 -21.83 20.54
C ARG A 808 11.81 -20.71 21.18
N ASP A 809 12.54 -21.06 22.26
CA ASP A 809 13.47 -20.17 22.93
C ASP A 809 14.70 -19.90 22.07
N ILE A 810 15.13 -18.64 22.05
CA ILE A 810 16.37 -18.19 21.43
C ILE A 810 17.21 -17.53 22.54
N PRO A 811 18.15 -18.29 23.15
CA PRO A 811 18.95 -17.73 24.24
C PRO A 811 19.99 -16.73 23.72
N ALA A 812 20.07 -15.56 24.33
CA ALA A 812 21.19 -14.66 24.11
C ALA A 812 22.51 -15.30 24.58
N GLY A 813 23.60 -15.11 23.84
CA GLY A 813 24.88 -15.72 24.21
C GLY A 813 26.00 -15.52 23.20
N ALA A 814 26.95 -16.43 23.16
CA ALA A 814 28.15 -16.31 22.32
C ALA A 814 27.82 -16.26 20.81
N LEU A 815 26.73 -16.91 20.39
CA LEU A 815 26.30 -16.95 18.99
C LEU A 815 25.18 -15.94 18.68
N ASN A 816 24.29 -15.64 19.64
CA ASN A 816 23.15 -14.75 19.45
C ASN A 816 23.37 -13.41 20.15
N THR A 817 23.19 -12.32 19.38
CA THR A 817 23.29 -10.95 19.91
C THR A 817 22.15 -10.65 20.86
N PHE A 818 20.93 -11.07 20.49
CA PHE A 818 19.70 -10.89 21.24
C PHE A 818 19.04 -12.24 21.50
N GLY A 819 18.21 -12.32 22.54
CA GLY A 819 17.44 -13.51 22.86
C GLY A 819 15.97 -13.20 23.10
N THR A 820 15.15 -14.23 23.03
CA THR A 820 13.75 -14.23 23.48
C THR A 820 13.38 -15.61 23.97
N SER A 821 12.31 -15.71 24.75
CA SER A 821 11.80 -16.99 25.25
C SER A 821 10.28 -16.98 25.28
N PHE A 822 9.68 -18.15 25.29
CA PHE A 822 8.23 -18.33 25.33
C PHE A 822 7.89 -19.36 26.41
N ASP A 823 6.75 -19.19 27.06
CA ASP A 823 6.18 -20.17 28.02
C ASP A 823 5.13 -21.10 27.37
N ARG A 824 4.94 -20.97 26.04
CA ARG A 824 4.03 -21.77 25.21
C ARG A 824 4.77 -22.33 23.99
N GLU A 825 4.27 -23.47 23.48
CA GLU A 825 4.89 -24.21 22.38
C GLU A 825 4.41 -23.75 20.99
N SER A 826 3.24 -23.13 20.91
CA SER A 826 2.67 -22.61 19.66
C SER A 826 1.81 -21.38 19.86
N ASP A 827 1.52 -20.65 18.78
CA ASP A 827 0.63 -19.49 18.74
C ASP A 827 0.12 -19.24 17.33
N GLU A 828 -0.80 -18.27 17.15
CA GLU A 828 -1.21 -17.78 15.84
C GLU A 828 -0.13 -16.88 15.23
N LEU A 829 -0.19 -16.67 13.90
CA LEU A 829 0.73 -15.77 13.20
C LEU A 829 0.37 -14.29 13.39
N GLU A 830 1.41 -13.46 13.51
CA GLU A 830 1.28 -11.99 13.52
C GLU A 830 0.58 -11.49 12.26
N GLY A 831 -0.43 -10.64 12.41
CA GLY A 831 -1.14 -9.95 11.33
C GLY A 831 -2.33 -10.71 10.72
N ALA A 832 -2.51 -11.98 11.05
CA ALA A 832 -3.58 -12.81 10.48
C ALA A 832 -4.90 -12.59 11.22
N SER A 833 -5.86 -11.90 10.58
CA SER A 833 -7.24 -11.82 11.09
C SER A 833 -8.01 -13.07 10.66
N PRO A 834 -8.62 -13.84 11.60
CA PRO A 834 -9.43 -15.00 11.28
C PRO A 834 -10.60 -14.71 10.33
N PHE A 835 -11.24 -13.56 10.45
CA PHE A 835 -12.35 -13.16 9.58
C PHE A 835 -12.14 -11.79 8.97
N ILE A 836 -12.38 -11.71 7.65
CA ILE A 836 -12.39 -10.47 6.88
C ILE A 836 -13.67 -10.44 6.07
N ILE A 837 -14.40 -9.33 6.10
CA ILE A 837 -15.61 -9.12 5.31
C ILE A 837 -15.56 -7.73 4.71
N ASN A 838 -15.72 -7.63 3.39
CA ASN A 838 -15.93 -6.39 2.66
C ASN A 838 -17.20 -6.52 1.83
N SER A 839 -18.09 -5.56 1.93
CA SER A 839 -19.35 -5.55 1.16
C SER A 839 -19.66 -4.16 0.67
N ASP A 840 -20.17 -4.05 -0.54
CA ASP A 840 -20.69 -2.81 -1.09
C ASP A 840 -22.08 -3.00 -1.66
N LEU A 841 -22.93 -1.98 -1.49
CA LEU A 841 -24.25 -1.88 -2.08
C LEU A 841 -24.28 -0.61 -2.93
N ASN A 842 -24.51 -0.80 -4.23
CA ASN A 842 -24.52 0.28 -5.20
C ASN A 842 -25.93 0.53 -5.70
N PHE A 843 -26.32 1.81 -5.82
CA PHE A 843 -27.55 2.27 -6.43
C PHE A 843 -27.23 3.30 -7.51
N SER A 844 -27.45 2.96 -8.78
CA SER A 844 -26.99 3.72 -9.95
C SER A 844 -28.10 3.92 -10.99
N PRO A 845 -29.21 4.65 -10.67
CA PRO A 845 -30.27 4.92 -11.63
C PRO A 845 -29.82 5.96 -12.66
N THR A 846 -30.48 5.96 -13.82
CA THR A 846 -30.24 6.94 -14.88
C THR A 846 -31.51 7.77 -15.14
N PHE A 847 -31.40 9.09 -15.07
CA PHE A 847 -32.49 10.04 -15.31
C PHE A 847 -32.12 10.99 -16.47
N GLY A 848 -32.14 10.48 -17.69
CA GLY A 848 -31.68 11.22 -18.86
C GLY A 848 -30.20 11.58 -18.76
N THR A 849 -29.87 12.89 -18.70
CA THR A 849 -28.48 13.37 -18.57
C THR A 849 -27.97 13.40 -17.12
N TYR A 850 -28.85 13.19 -16.15
CA TYR A 850 -28.46 13.09 -14.73
C TYR A 850 -28.29 11.63 -14.34
N LYS A 851 -27.07 11.29 -13.87
CA LYS A 851 -26.68 9.93 -13.50
C LYS A 851 -26.14 9.93 -12.07
N PRO A 852 -27.01 9.85 -11.04
CA PRO A 852 -26.55 9.68 -9.66
C PRO A 852 -26.07 8.24 -9.44
N LYS A 853 -25.02 8.09 -8.58
CA LYS A 853 -24.56 6.80 -8.07
C LYS A 853 -24.38 6.93 -6.57
N ALA A 854 -25.06 6.10 -5.79
CA ALA A 854 -24.91 6.04 -4.34
C ALA A 854 -24.33 4.68 -3.96
N THR A 855 -23.25 4.68 -3.19
CA THR A 855 -22.56 3.46 -2.75
C THR A 855 -22.42 3.46 -1.24
N LEU A 856 -22.79 2.35 -0.61
CA LEU A 856 -22.53 2.09 0.79
C LEU A 856 -21.45 0.98 0.85
N VAL A 857 -20.33 1.24 1.52
CA VAL A 857 -19.22 0.30 1.66
C VAL A 857 -19.06 -0.05 3.12
N PHE A 858 -19.09 -1.33 3.44
CA PHE A 858 -18.84 -1.88 4.77
C PHE A 858 -17.59 -2.76 4.74
N SER A 859 -16.67 -2.56 5.70
CA SER A 859 -15.49 -3.40 5.87
C SER A 859 -15.34 -3.78 7.34
N TYR A 860 -14.89 -5.02 7.58
CA TYR A 860 -14.61 -5.55 8.89
C TYR A 860 -13.45 -6.55 8.84
N PHE A 861 -12.55 -6.47 9.79
CA PHE A 861 -11.62 -7.54 10.13
C PHE A 861 -11.74 -7.86 11.63
N SER A 862 -11.58 -9.15 11.98
CA SER A 862 -11.59 -9.59 13.38
C SER A 862 -10.24 -9.34 14.05
N ASP A 863 -10.20 -9.49 15.37
CA ASP A 863 -8.99 -9.38 16.18
C ASP A 863 -7.83 -10.16 15.58
N ARG A 864 -6.60 -9.64 15.76
CA ARG A 864 -5.37 -10.27 15.29
C ARG A 864 -4.19 -9.95 16.18
N ILE A 865 -3.20 -10.83 16.17
CA ILE A 865 -1.93 -10.57 16.86
C ILE A 865 -1.19 -9.43 16.15
N PHE A 866 -0.94 -8.35 16.86
CA PHE A 866 -0.11 -7.23 16.42
C PHE A 866 1.37 -7.46 16.71
N SER A 867 1.69 -8.11 17.82
CA SER A 867 3.06 -8.47 18.23
C SER A 867 3.02 -9.62 19.22
N LEU A 868 3.90 -10.60 19.03
CA LEU A 868 4.03 -11.72 19.96
C LEU A 868 4.58 -11.28 21.33
N GLY A 869 4.00 -11.82 22.38
CA GLY A 869 4.53 -11.70 23.72
C GLY A 869 5.69 -12.67 23.96
N ALA A 870 6.66 -12.28 24.78
CA ALA A 870 7.78 -13.10 25.21
C ALA A 870 7.62 -13.55 26.67
N GLY A 871 8.20 -14.70 27.04
CA GLY A 871 8.08 -15.31 28.36
C GLY A 871 6.62 -15.58 28.69
N SER A 872 6.18 -15.12 29.85
CA SER A 872 4.80 -15.22 30.33
C SER A 872 3.89 -14.08 29.86
N LEU A 873 4.38 -13.13 29.06
CA LEU A 873 3.56 -12.06 28.51
C LEU A 873 2.69 -12.60 27.39
N GLY A 874 1.40 -12.25 27.41
CA GLY A 874 0.48 -12.46 26.30
C GLY A 874 0.84 -11.56 25.11
N ASN A 875 0.14 -11.78 24.02
CA ASN A 875 0.31 -11.02 22.78
C ASN A 875 -0.22 -9.58 22.91
N ILE A 876 0.20 -8.69 22.03
CA ILE A 876 -0.55 -7.46 21.77
C ILE A 876 -1.55 -7.79 20.67
N ILE A 877 -2.83 -7.63 20.98
CA ILE A 877 -3.93 -7.85 20.05
C ILE A 877 -4.41 -6.51 19.51
N GLU A 878 -4.55 -6.41 18.22
CA GLU A 878 -5.29 -5.35 17.55
C GLU A 878 -6.76 -5.79 17.45
N SER A 879 -7.67 -5.03 18.06
CA SER A 879 -9.10 -5.34 18.05
C SER A 879 -9.71 -5.19 16.66
N GLY A 880 -10.71 -6.01 16.37
CA GLY A 880 -11.44 -5.98 15.09
C GLY A 880 -12.21 -4.67 14.90
N VAL A 881 -12.13 -4.11 13.72
CA VAL A 881 -12.66 -2.76 13.41
C VAL A 881 -13.68 -2.83 12.29
N PRO A 882 -14.98 -2.50 12.54
CA PRO A 882 -15.98 -2.28 11.50
C PRO A 882 -15.93 -0.84 10.99
N THR A 883 -15.91 -0.66 9.66
CA THR A 883 -16.02 0.66 9.04
C THR A 883 -17.22 0.72 8.10
N LEU A 884 -17.82 1.90 7.96
CA LEU A 884 -18.93 2.16 7.05
C LEU A 884 -18.71 3.49 6.33
N ASP A 885 -18.69 3.43 4.99
CA ASP A 885 -18.53 4.60 4.13
C ASP A 885 -19.77 4.78 3.27
N PHE A 886 -20.15 6.03 3.02
CA PHE A 886 -21.21 6.41 2.09
C PHE A 886 -20.67 7.39 1.06
N ILE A 887 -20.84 7.05 -0.21
CA ILE A 887 -20.41 7.87 -1.34
C ILE A 887 -21.62 8.19 -2.23
N TRP A 888 -21.75 9.45 -2.60
CA TRP A 888 -22.82 9.89 -3.50
C TRP A 888 -22.23 10.71 -4.64
N LYS A 889 -22.01 10.05 -5.77
CA LYS A 889 -21.52 10.67 -7.00
C LYS A 889 -22.68 11.12 -7.86
N ASN A 890 -22.61 12.34 -8.40
CA ASN A 890 -23.62 12.94 -9.25
C ASN A 890 -22.96 13.43 -10.54
N SER A 891 -23.36 12.88 -11.67
CA SER A 891 -22.92 13.35 -12.99
C SER A 891 -24.08 14.13 -13.65
N PHE A 892 -23.79 15.37 -14.05
CA PHE A 892 -24.74 16.28 -14.70
C PHE A 892 -24.29 16.54 -16.14
N GLY A 893 -24.93 15.88 -17.10
CA GLY A 893 -24.46 15.89 -18.49
C GLY A 893 -23.10 15.21 -18.63
N GLU A 894 -22.32 15.69 -19.61
CA GLU A 894 -20.99 15.12 -19.94
C GLU A 894 -19.84 15.82 -19.20
N HIS A 895 -20.05 17.04 -18.71
CA HIS A 895 -18.97 17.91 -18.26
C HIS A 895 -18.86 18.06 -16.73
N PHE A 896 -19.92 17.93 -15.98
CA PHE A 896 -19.91 18.29 -14.56
C PHE A 896 -20.20 17.10 -13.66
N GLU A 897 -19.35 16.88 -12.64
CA GLU A 897 -19.56 15.90 -11.58
C GLU A 897 -19.42 16.53 -10.21
N ALA A 898 -20.26 16.09 -9.26
CA ALA A 898 -20.20 16.45 -7.85
C ALA A 898 -20.26 15.19 -7.00
N ASN A 899 -19.25 14.95 -6.18
CA ASN A 899 -19.12 13.78 -5.33
C ASN A 899 -19.16 14.20 -3.86
N LEU A 900 -20.12 13.66 -3.12
CA LEU A 900 -20.20 13.79 -1.67
C LEU A 900 -19.74 12.46 -1.04
N SER A 901 -18.91 12.52 -0.02
CA SER A 901 -18.45 11.35 0.73
C SER A 901 -18.59 11.56 2.23
N ALA A 902 -18.96 10.49 2.94
CA ALA A 902 -18.88 10.40 4.39
C ALA A 902 -18.18 9.07 4.69
N LYS A 903 -16.97 9.12 5.20
CA LYS A 903 -16.14 7.94 5.46
C LYS A 903 -15.98 7.73 6.96
N ASN A 904 -15.84 6.46 7.34
CA ASN A 904 -15.74 6.04 8.74
C ASN A 904 -16.95 6.48 9.60
N ILE A 905 -18.17 6.31 9.08
CA ILE A 905 -19.41 6.78 9.73
C ILE A 905 -19.62 6.14 11.10
N LEU A 906 -19.13 4.91 11.31
CA LEU A 906 -19.26 4.20 12.59
C LEU A 906 -18.33 4.71 13.66
N ASP A 907 -17.20 5.32 13.25
CA ASP A 907 -16.14 5.87 14.12
C ASP A 907 -15.77 4.95 15.29
N PRO A 908 -15.38 3.69 15.04
CA PRO A 908 -15.08 2.74 16.09
C PRO A 908 -13.77 3.07 16.81
N ASP A 909 -13.65 2.61 18.04
CA ASP A 909 -12.39 2.60 18.77
C ASP A 909 -11.39 1.65 18.08
N ILE A 910 -10.20 2.14 17.83
CA ILE A 910 -9.04 1.35 17.40
C ILE A 910 -8.22 1.06 18.63
N SER A 911 -8.19 -0.21 19.06
CA SER A 911 -7.61 -0.61 20.32
C SER A 911 -6.50 -1.66 20.14
N PHE A 912 -5.40 -1.48 20.88
CA PHE A 912 -4.29 -2.43 21.00
C PHE A 912 -4.20 -2.87 22.46
N VAL A 913 -4.40 -4.15 22.73
CA VAL A 913 -4.50 -4.70 24.05
C VAL A 913 -3.40 -5.74 24.30
N ARG A 914 -2.64 -5.58 25.37
CA ARG A 914 -1.71 -6.61 25.87
C ARG A 914 -2.50 -7.57 26.76
N GLU A 915 -2.58 -8.82 26.34
CA GLU A 915 -3.25 -9.89 27.07
C GLU A 915 -2.38 -10.46 28.19
N GLY A 916 -3.03 -11.17 29.14
CA GLY A 916 -2.38 -12.10 30.06
C GLY A 916 -1.35 -11.47 30.98
N THR A 917 -1.44 -10.19 31.31
CA THR A 917 -0.55 -9.58 32.29
C THR A 917 -0.96 -10.02 33.73
N GLY A 918 -0.05 -9.98 34.68
CA GLY A 918 -0.37 -10.31 36.09
C GLY A 918 -1.44 -9.42 36.70
N ILE A 919 -1.84 -8.33 36.04
CA ILE A 919 -2.88 -7.39 36.46
C ILE A 919 -4.13 -7.43 35.58
N GLY A 920 -4.23 -8.38 34.64
CA GLY A 920 -5.26 -8.51 33.63
C GLY A 920 -4.82 -7.95 32.27
N ASP A 921 -5.75 -7.73 31.35
CA ASP A 921 -5.46 -7.16 30.06
C ASP A 921 -5.21 -5.65 30.16
N VAL A 922 -4.21 -5.16 29.41
CA VAL A 922 -3.78 -3.75 29.45
C VAL A 922 -3.93 -3.13 28.08
N ILE A 923 -4.76 -2.09 27.97
CA ILE A 923 -4.83 -1.26 26.76
C ILE A 923 -3.49 -0.54 26.58
N ILE A 924 -2.77 -0.88 25.51
CA ILE A 924 -1.51 -0.24 25.12
C ILE A 924 -1.79 1.09 24.41
N ARG A 925 -2.78 1.11 23.52
CA ARG A 925 -3.22 2.30 22.81
C ARG A 925 -4.68 2.15 22.40
N GLU A 926 -5.43 3.24 22.51
CA GLU A 926 -6.81 3.30 22.01
C GLU A 926 -7.12 4.71 21.52
N TYR A 927 -7.83 4.82 20.39
CA TYR A 927 -8.18 6.11 19.80
C TYR A 927 -9.25 5.92 18.72
N THR A 928 -9.93 7.02 18.31
CA THR A 928 -10.81 7.08 17.14
C THR A 928 -10.19 7.91 16.03
N LEU A 929 -10.63 7.69 14.79
CA LEU A 929 -10.16 8.43 13.61
C LEU A 929 -11.08 9.59 13.23
N GLY A 930 -12.30 9.62 13.78
CA GLY A 930 -13.34 10.57 13.39
C GLY A 930 -14.01 10.24 12.05
N VAL A 931 -15.10 10.92 11.80
CA VAL A 931 -15.85 10.86 10.54
C VAL A 931 -15.27 11.87 9.56
N ASN A 932 -14.92 11.43 8.34
CA ASN A 932 -14.44 12.31 7.28
C ASN A 932 -15.58 12.64 6.32
N ILE A 933 -15.93 13.92 6.16
CA ILE A 933 -16.93 14.40 5.20
C ILE A 933 -16.21 15.19 4.12
N GLY A 934 -16.49 14.89 2.84
CA GLY A 934 -15.86 15.52 1.69
C GLY A 934 -16.85 15.85 0.58
N LEU A 935 -16.58 16.94 -0.14
CA LEU A 935 -17.23 17.33 -1.38
C LEU A 935 -16.17 17.57 -2.45
N THR A 936 -16.27 16.89 -3.59
CA THR A 936 -15.38 17.10 -4.73
C THR A 936 -16.21 17.50 -5.96
N LEU A 937 -15.79 18.56 -6.64
CA LEU A 937 -16.36 19.02 -7.90
C LEU A 937 -15.37 18.74 -9.01
N LYS A 938 -15.84 18.11 -10.10
CA LYS A 938 -15.02 17.81 -11.29
C LYS A 938 -15.66 18.41 -12.52
N TYR A 939 -14.85 19.07 -13.34
CA TYR A 939 -15.25 19.58 -14.64
C TYR A 939 -14.40 18.94 -15.75
N LYS A 940 -15.08 18.41 -16.76
CA LYS A 940 -14.48 17.75 -17.93
C LYS A 940 -14.65 18.65 -19.15
N PHE A 941 -13.53 18.97 -19.81
CA PHE A 941 -13.50 19.80 -21.02
C PHE A 941 -13.64 18.97 -22.30
#